data_6ed10ac2972f89abc1b3ea1d81ff1ce0
#
_entry.id   6ed10ac2972f89abc1b3ea1d81ff1ce0
#
_cell.length_a   1.000
_cell.length_b   1.000
_cell.length_c   1.000
_cell.angle_alpha   90.00
_cell.angle_beta   90.00
_cell.angle_gamma   90.00
#
_symmetry.space_group_name_H-M   'P 1'
#
loop_
_entity.id
_entity.type
_entity.pdbx_description
1 polymer ?
#
loop_
_entity_poly.entity_id
_entity_poly.type
_entity_poly.pdbx_seq_one_letter_code
_entity_poly.pdbx_strand_id
1 'polypeptide(L)'
;MKTIQKTIFSLAVVIAAFNTNISAQTKSNIPLYKNPKASVENRIKDLLSRMTVEEKVGQISMPLGWPMYTKTGNEVEVSEAFKKTLKEEYTGMLWATLRADPWTKKTLANGLNPELAAKATNAIQKYAIENTRLGIPVLLSEECPHGHMAIGTTVFPTAIGQGSTFNPDLINKIATAIAKETRLQGGHVGYGPVLDLAREPRWSRVEETYGEDHVLNSRMGEAMVKGFQGNNLKSGVNIVATLKHFAAYGAPEGGHNGGSINVGLRSLHQFYLPPFKAAVKAGALSVMTAYNSIDGIPCSSNEFLLNDLLRIEWGFNGFVVSDLNSISGLMANHHIAANSADAATLAINAGLDADLSGVGYGKALRDAVKAGKVSTKTLDTAVSRVLRIKFNMGLFENPYVNVETAKNNVRTKENIDLARQVARESIVLLKNNDNLLPLSKSLKNIAVLGPNADNIYNQLGDYTAPQTEENIVTVLEGIKNKLSSATKINYVKGCSIRDTTNSNIEEAVSAAKKADAVVIVLGGSSARDFKTEYIETGAAKVSAAASGISDMESGEGYDRATLDLLGDQLKLLKAVVKTGKPVVLVLIKGRPLNLNWAEANVSAILDAWYPGQEGGNAIADVLFGDYNPAGRLPISVPKSVGQLPVYYNSRFPEKHDYIEVDAKPLYSFGYGLSYTTFDYQNLIVENNPSNQSVKVSFDLKNSGTKDGEEVVQLYLKSKTSSVVLPMKQLKQFKRVFLKSGEQKTLTFTLTKDDLEIYNQKSKWVVEHGTYELMVSASSDDVRLKGKIDL
;
A
#
# COMPACT_ATOMS: atom_id res chain seq x y z
N MET A 1 44.79 25.66 -82.61
CA MET A 1 44.75 24.65 -81.50
C MET A 1 44.78 25.25 -80.10
N LYS A 2 45.01 26.52 -79.83
CA LYS A 2 45.00 27.09 -78.43
C LYS A 2 43.67 27.66 -78.03
N THR A 3 42.67 27.82 -78.90
CA THR A 3 41.39 28.43 -78.55
C THR A 3 40.29 27.40 -78.12
N ILE A 4 40.47 26.13 -78.55
CA ILE A 4 39.52 25.08 -78.25
C ILE A 4 39.73 24.52 -76.78
N GLN A 5 40.96 24.60 -76.24
CA GLN A 5 41.28 24.13 -74.89
C GLN A 5 40.75 25.05 -73.78
N LYS A 6 40.56 26.34 -73.99
CA LYS A 6 39.97 27.27 -73.00
C LYS A 6 38.46 27.13 -72.82
N THR A 7 37.77 26.73 -73.90
CA THR A 7 36.29 26.59 -73.87
C THR A 7 35.83 25.30 -73.15
N ILE A 8 36.66 24.23 -73.23
CA ILE A 8 36.39 22.95 -72.54
C ILE A 8 36.64 23.06 -71.05
N PHE A 9 37.61 23.87 -70.61
CA PHE A 9 37.90 24.08 -69.20
C PHE A 9 36.83 24.95 -68.53
N SER A 10 36.23 25.90 -69.15
CA SER A 10 35.14 26.73 -68.64
C SER A 10 33.81 25.95 -68.53
N LEU A 11 33.55 24.98 -69.43
CA LEU A 11 32.34 24.16 -69.36
C LEU A 11 32.43 23.09 -68.25
N ALA A 12 33.64 22.56 -67.97
CA ALA A 12 33.88 21.59 -66.87
C ALA A 12 33.74 22.21 -65.47
N VAL A 13 34.12 23.49 -65.29
CA VAL A 13 33.96 24.22 -64.00
C VAL A 13 32.52 24.61 -63.74
N VAL A 14 31.73 24.91 -64.80
CA VAL A 14 30.29 25.23 -64.63
C VAL A 14 29.45 23.97 -64.32
N ILE A 15 29.81 22.79 -64.85
CA ILE A 15 29.13 21.53 -64.54
C ILE A 15 29.53 21.02 -63.15
N ALA A 16 30.74 21.28 -62.70
CA ALA A 16 31.13 20.93 -61.28
C ALA A 16 30.46 21.85 -60.25
N ALA A 17 30.14 23.11 -60.60
CA ALA A 17 29.39 24.04 -59.70
C ALA A 17 27.88 23.74 -59.59
N PHE A 18 27.29 23.06 -60.61
CA PHE A 18 25.84 22.66 -60.54
C PHE A 18 25.61 21.30 -59.90
N ASN A 19 26.64 20.44 -59.76
CA ASN A 19 26.47 19.15 -59.05
C ASN A 19 26.70 19.18 -57.52
N THR A 20 27.06 20.30 -56.92
CA THR A 20 27.27 20.44 -55.48
C THR A 20 26.06 20.97 -54.74
N ASN A 21 24.94 21.25 -55.41
CA ASN A 21 23.71 21.79 -54.78
C ASN A 21 22.50 20.85 -54.82
N ILE A 22 22.64 19.55 -55.12
CA ILE A 22 21.54 18.56 -55.04
C ILE A 22 21.83 17.51 -53.96
N SER A 23 22.51 17.89 -52.89
CA SER A 23 22.50 17.22 -51.63
C SER A 23 21.83 18.11 -50.57
N ALA A 24 20.77 18.82 -50.92
CA ALA A 24 19.85 19.35 -49.94
C ALA A 24 19.07 18.16 -49.39
N GLN A 25 19.64 17.58 -48.34
CA GLN A 25 19.02 16.82 -47.33
C GLN A 25 17.50 17.03 -47.28
N THR A 26 16.73 16.07 -47.69
CA THR A 26 15.49 15.72 -47.04
C THR A 26 15.85 15.24 -45.63
N LYS A 27 16.24 16.18 -44.74
CA LYS A 27 16.13 15.95 -43.33
C LYS A 27 14.66 15.57 -43.12
N SER A 28 14.39 14.32 -42.86
CA SER A 28 13.08 13.88 -42.40
C SER A 28 12.76 14.80 -41.22
N ASN A 29 11.76 15.65 -41.37
CA ASN A 29 11.34 16.64 -40.35
C ASN A 29 10.62 15.91 -39.22
N ILE A 30 11.32 14.90 -38.60
CA ILE A 30 10.82 14.22 -37.39
C ILE A 30 10.79 15.29 -36.29
N PRO A 31 9.63 15.58 -35.71
CA PRO A 31 9.54 16.51 -34.60
C PRO A 31 10.49 16.13 -33.48
N LEU A 32 11.08 17.17 -32.84
CA LEU A 32 12.12 16.92 -31.83
C LEU A 32 11.64 16.02 -30.68
N TYR A 33 10.35 16.14 -30.29
CA TYR A 33 9.79 15.27 -29.25
C TYR A 33 9.76 13.78 -29.62
N LYS A 34 9.79 13.42 -30.90
CA LYS A 34 9.87 12.03 -31.41
C LYS A 34 11.31 11.54 -31.55
N ASN A 35 12.30 12.40 -31.37
CA ASN A 35 13.71 12.01 -31.49
C ASN A 35 14.23 11.40 -30.16
N PRO A 36 14.52 10.07 -30.09
CA PRO A 36 14.95 9.44 -28.85
C PRO A 36 16.36 9.85 -28.39
N LYS A 37 17.14 10.49 -29.28
CA LYS A 37 18.49 11.01 -28.96
C LYS A 37 18.46 12.40 -28.31
N ALA A 38 17.33 13.11 -28.36
CA ALA A 38 17.19 14.41 -27.71
C ALA A 38 16.95 14.23 -26.21
N SER A 39 17.40 15.20 -25.42
CA SER A 39 17.13 15.18 -23.97
C SER A 39 15.63 15.23 -23.68
N VAL A 40 15.21 14.58 -22.58
CA VAL A 40 13.81 14.55 -22.17
C VAL A 40 13.23 15.97 -22.04
N GLU A 41 13.97 16.91 -21.46
CA GLU A 41 13.52 18.30 -21.29
C GLU A 41 13.33 19.02 -22.63
N ASN A 42 14.19 18.80 -23.60
CA ASN A 42 14.02 19.38 -24.94
C ASN A 42 12.83 18.76 -25.68
N ARG A 43 12.58 17.46 -25.49
CA ARG A 43 11.40 16.77 -26.05
C ARG A 43 10.12 17.31 -25.45
N ILE A 44 10.07 17.52 -24.12
CA ILE A 44 8.92 18.11 -23.41
C ILE A 44 8.65 19.52 -23.93
N LYS A 45 9.69 20.37 -24.02
CA LYS A 45 9.55 21.75 -24.48
C LYS A 45 9.00 21.80 -25.91
N ASP A 46 9.50 20.97 -26.82
CA ASP A 46 9.03 20.89 -28.20
C ASP A 46 7.56 20.42 -28.28
N LEU A 47 7.21 19.37 -27.48
CA LEU A 47 5.86 18.84 -27.45
C LEU A 47 4.85 19.87 -26.91
N LEU A 48 5.15 20.50 -25.77
CA LEU A 48 4.30 21.55 -25.15
C LEU A 48 4.04 22.73 -26.12
N SER A 49 5.06 23.12 -26.91
CA SER A 49 4.91 24.21 -27.89
C SER A 49 3.94 23.87 -29.04
N ARG A 50 3.66 22.59 -29.24
CA ARG A 50 2.75 22.10 -30.30
C ARG A 50 1.34 21.82 -29.80
N MET A 51 1.16 21.66 -28.47
CA MET A 51 -0.12 21.31 -27.86
C MET A 51 -1.06 22.51 -27.74
N THR A 52 -2.36 22.29 -28.01
CA THR A 52 -3.42 23.22 -27.65
C THR A 52 -3.72 23.13 -26.12
N VAL A 53 -4.51 24.07 -25.60
CA VAL A 53 -4.96 24.02 -24.19
C VAL A 53 -5.76 22.74 -23.90
N GLU A 54 -6.61 22.36 -24.84
CA GLU A 54 -7.44 21.15 -24.73
C GLU A 54 -6.55 19.88 -24.65
N GLU A 55 -5.56 19.76 -25.53
CA GLU A 55 -4.61 18.66 -25.50
C GLU A 55 -3.76 18.64 -24.21
N LYS A 56 -3.37 19.81 -23.68
CA LYS A 56 -2.64 19.92 -22.41
C LYS A 56 -3.49 19.44 -21.23
N VAL A 57 -4.73 19.90 -21.13
CA VAL A 57 -5.65 19.48 -20.08
C VAL A 57 -5.95 17.99 -20.19
N GLY A 58 -6.10 17.44 -21.39
CA GLY A 58 -6.31 16.02 -21.62
C GLY A 58 -5.14 15.15 -21.11
N GLN A 59 -3.89 15.66 -21.14
CA GLN A 59 -2.75 14.91 -20.64
C GLN A 59 -2.71 14.75 -19.10
N ILE A 60 -3.47 15.55 -18.38
CA ILE A 60 -3.53 15.57 -16.90
C ILE A 60 -4.93 15.21 -16.36
N SER A 61 -5.86 14.84 -17.24
CA SER A 61 -7.17 14.30 -16.90
C SER A 61 -7.16 12.78 -17.05
N MET A 62 -7.56 12.06 -16.00
CA MET A 62 -7.42 10.59 -15.91
C MET A 62 -8.79 9.94 -15.70
N PRO A 63 -9.60 9.71 -16.76
CA PRO A 63 -10.88 9.02 -16.61
C PRO A 63 -10.71 7.53 -16.28
N LEU A 64 -11.85 6.92 -15.88
CA LEU A 64 -11.96 5.50 -15.54
C LEU A 64 -11.61 4.62 -16.75
N GLY A 65 -10.74 3.65 -16.58
CA GLY A 65 -10.19 2.85 -17.66
C GLY A 65 -10.99 1.59 -18.02
N TRP A 66 -11.71 0.96 -17.05
CA TRP A 66 -12.43 -0.29 -17.32
C TRP A 66 -13.60 -0.20 -18.33
N PRO A 67 -14.18 0.97 -18.66
CA PRO A 67 -15.10 1.10 -19.78
C PRO A 67 -14.44 1.29 -21.15
N MET A 68 -13.10 1.45 -21.21
CA MET A 68 -12.38 1.88 -22.40
C MET A 68 -12.06 0.76 -23.38
N TYR A 69 -12.46 -0.48 -23.05
CA TYR A 69 -12.34 -1.65 -23.92
C TYR A 69 -13.64 -2.43 -23.98
N THR A 70 -13.81 -3.20 -25.06
CA THR A 70 -14.85 -4.22 -25.19
C THR A 70 -14.20 -5.60 -25.31
N LYS A 71 -14.83 -6.65 -24.72
CA LYS A 71 -14.40 -8.03 -24.79
C LYS A 71 -15.49 -8.89 -25.41
N THR A 72 -15.16 -9.64 -26.45
CA THR A 72 -16.05 -10.61 -27.09
C THR A 72 -15.30 -11.94 -27.20
N GLY A 73 -15.64 -12.90 -26.31
CA GLY A 73 -14.86 -14.14 -26.19
C GLY A 73 -13.40 -13.86 -25.83
N ASN A 74 -12.46 -14.24 -26.70
CA ASN A 74 -11.01 -14.03 -26.52
C ASN A 74 -10.47 -12.82 -27.32
N GLU A 75 -11.34 -12.03 -27.91
CA GLU A 75 -10.97 -10.81 -28.62
C GLU A 75 -11.24 -9.59 -27.74
N VAL A 76 -10.34 -8.63 -27.85
CA VAL A 76 -10.44 -7.35 -27.12
C VAL A 76 -10.12 -6.19 -28.07
N GLU A 77 -10.96 -5.19 -28.08
CA GLU A 77 -10.78 -3.96 -28.86
C GLU A 77 -11.08 -2.72 -28.03
N VAL A 78 -10.70 -1.54 -28.51
CA VAL A 78 -11.07 -0.28 -27.88
C VAL A 78 -12.57 -0.02 -28.02
N SER A 79 -13.18 0.45 -26.95
CA SER A 79 -14.61 0.74 -26.93
C SER A 79 -14.93 2.05 -27.65
N GLU A 80 -16.20 2.26 -28.01
CA GLU A 80 -16.68 3.56 -28.50
C GLU A 80 -16.53 4.66 -27.44
N ALA A 81 -16.62 4.30 -26.15
CA ALA A 81 -16.35 5.22 -25.05
C ALA A 81 -14.91 5.76 -25.11
N PHE A 82 -13.90 4.90 -25.35
CA PHE A 82 -12.52 5.35 -25.50
C PHE A 82 -12.33 6.26 -26.71
N LYS A 83 -12.87 5.87 -27.86
CA LYS A 83 -12.77 6.66 -29.09
C LYS A 83 -13.36 8.06 -28.90
N LYS A 84 -14.52 8.14 -28.24
CA LYS A 84 -15.18 9.40 -27.90
C LYS A 84 -14.34 10.24 -26.93
N THR A 85 -13.90 9.65 -25.81
CA THR A 85 -13.11 10.33 -24.78
C THR A 85 -11.79 10.86 -25.36
N LEU A 86 -11.13 10.08 -26.20
CA LEU A 86 -9.89 10.50 -26.83
C LEU A 86 -10.10 11.69 -27.79
N LYS A 87 -11.21 11.67 -28.54
CA LYS A 87 -11.55 12.73 -29.53
C LYS A 87 -12.02 14.04 -28.87
N GLU A 88 -12.81 13.94 -27.80
CA GLU A 88 -13.47 15.10 -27.16
C GLU A 88 -12.65 15.66 -26.00
N GLU A 89 -11.98 14.79 -25.20
CA GLU A 89 -11.26 15.16 -24.00
C GLU A 89 -9.73 15.05 -24.14
N TYR A 90 -9.21 14.55 -25.27
CA TYR A 90 -7.77 14.43 -25.55
C TYR A 90 -7.01 13.62 -24.50
N THR A 91 -7.66 12.63 -23.90
CA THR A 91 -7.19 11.85 -22.75
C THR A 91 -5.79 11.29 -22.94
N GLY A 92 -4.89 11.63 -22.03
CA GLY A 92 -3.51 11.13 -22.00
C GLY A 92 -3.21 10.17 -20.88
N MET A 93 -4.14 9.93 -19.96
CA MET A 93 -4.02 9.03 -18.81
C MET A 93 -5.31 8.23 -18.65
N LEU A 94 -5.20 7.01 -18.10
CA LEU A 94 -6.35 6.21 -17.65
C LEU A 94 -6.06 5.61 -16.28
N TRP A 95 -7.08 5.42 -15.46
CA TRP A 95 -6.98 4.72 -14.20
C TRP A 95 -7.82 3.46 -14.17
N ALA A 96 -7.25 2.39 -13.55
CA ALA A 96 -7.94 1.16 -13.25
C ALA A 96 -8.51 0.46 -14.50
N THR A 97 -7.75 0.48 -15.60
CA THR A 97 -8.15 -0.17 -16.85
C THR A 97 -8.37 -1.67 -16.68
N LEU A 98 -7.54 -2.30 -15.85
CA LEU A 98 -7.55 -3.75 -15.61
C LEU A 98 -8.28 -4.13 -14.33
N ARG A 99 -8.70 -3.16 -13.52
CA ARG A 99 -9.43 -3.40 -12.28
C ARG A 99 -10.69 -4.24 -12.51
N ALA A 100 -10.88 -5.23 -11.66
CA ALA A 100 -12.07 -6.07 -11.64
C ALA A 100 -12.56 -6.22 -10.19
N ASP A 101 -13.80 -5.82 -9.93
CA ASP A 101 -14.48 -5.93 -8.65
C ASP A 101 -16.00 -5.70 -8.82
N PRO A 102 -16.83 -5.90 -7.79
CA PRO A 102 -18.25 -5.61 -7.83
C PRO A 102 -18.61 -4.17 -8.21
N TRP A 103 -17.80 -3.18 -7.83
CA TRP A 103 -18.01 -1.78 -8.22
C TRP A 103 -17.88 -1.55 -9.73
N THR A 104 -16.83 -2.11 -10.33
CA THR A 104 -16.62 -2.03 -11.79
C THR A 104 -17.54 -2.96 -12.58
N LYS A 105 -18.24 -3.88 -11.88
CA LYS A 105 -19.04 -4.98 -12.46
C LYS A 105 -18.24 -5.91 -13.36
N LYS A 106 -16.91 -5.94 -13.18
CA LYS A 106 -16.03 -6.90 -13.85
C LYS A 106 -15.89 -8.14 -12.98
N THR A 107 -16.08 -9.30 -13.63
CA THR A 107 -16.06 -10.63 -13.02
C THR A 107 -15.08 -11.53 -13.79
N LEU A 108 -14.86 -12.76 -13.35
CA LEU A 108 -14.05 -13.74 -14.11
C LEU A 108 -14.58 -13.95 -15.54
N ALA A 109 -15.87 -13.83 -15.76
CA ALA A 109 -16.50 -14.02 -17.07
C ALA A 109 -16.25 -12.88 -18.06
N ASN A 110 -16.35 -11.64 -17.59
CA ASN A 110 -16.30 -10.46 -18.46
C ASN A 110 -15.05 -9.56 -18.26
N GLY A 111 -14.23 -9.84 -17.25
CA GLY A 111 -12.94 -9.20 -17.02
C GLY A 111 -11.83 -9.79 -17.88
N LEU A 112 -10.60 -9.32 -17.68
CA LEU A 112 -9.43 -9.64 -18.48
C LEU A 112 -8.45 -10.49 -17.67
N ASN A 113 -8.10 -11.68 -18.18
CA ASN A 113 -6.92 -12.42 -17.72
C ASN A 113 -5.64 -11.75 -18.23
N PRO A 114 -4.42 -12.16 -17.82
CA PRO A 114 -3.18 -11.49 -18.22
C PRO A 114 -2.95 -11.39 -19.73
N GLU A 115 -3.34 -12.38 -20.51
CA GLU A 115 -3.25 -12.37 -21.97
C GLU A 115 -4.15 -11.27 -22.56
N LEU A 116 -5.41 -11.24 -22.16
CA LEU A 116 -6.39 -10.28 -22.66
C LEU A 116 -6.11 -8.87 -22.14
N ALA A 117 -5.55 -8.74 -20.93
CA ALA A 117 -5.11 -7.47 -20.38
C ALA A 117 -4.02 -6.82 -21.26
N ALA A 118 -3.00 -7.60 -21.63
CA ALA A 118 -1.95 -7.13 -22.53
C ALA A 118 -2.49 -6.76 -23.92
N LYS A 119 -3.45 -7.54 -24.46
CA LYS A 119 -4.13 -7.20 -25.72
C LYS A 119 -4.91 -5.87 -25.63
N ALA A 120 -5.67 -5.69 -24.54
CA ALA A 120 -6.47 -4.48 -24.31
C ALA A 120 -5.60 -3.22 -24.21
N THR A 121 -4.55 -3.26 -23.40
CA THR A 121 -3.64 -2.13 -23.20
C THR A 121 -2.88 -1.80 -24.49
N ASN A 122 -2.46 -2.81 -25.27
CA ASN A 122 -1.86 -2.60 -26.56
C ASN A 122 -2.84 -1.95 -27.56
N ALA A 123 -4.10 -2.37 -27.58
CA ALA A 123 -5.14 -1.77 -28.45
C ALA A 123 -5.38 -0.29 -28.09
N ILE A 124 -5.44 0.05 -26.79
CA ILE A 124 -5.55 1.43 -26.29
C ILE A 124 -4.36 2.27 -26.76
N GLN A 125 -3.12 1.78 -26.58
CA GLN A 125 -1.91 2.48 -27.01
C GLN A 125 -1.89 2.69 -28.52
N LYS A 126 -2.17 1.64 -29.28
CA LYS A 126 -2.18 1.70 -30.75
C LYS A 126 -3.19 2.75 -31.22
N TYR A 127 -4.43 2.69 -30.72
CA TYR A 127 -5.46 3.63 -31.13
C TYR A 127 -5.10 5.08 -30.80
N ALA A 128 -4.59 5.35 -29.60
CA ALA A 128 -4.19 6.68 -29.17
C ALA A 128 -3.04 7.25 -30.02
N ILE A 129 -2.04 6.43 -30.34
CA ILE A 129 -0.87 6.87 -31.14
C ILE A 129 -1.26 7.12 -32.60
N GLU A 130 -2.07 6.26 -33.20
CA GLU A 130 -2.40 6.32 -34.62
C GLU A 130 -3.54 7.29 -34.94
N ASN A 131 -4.44 7.59 -34.01
CA ASN A 131 -5.66 8.37 -34.24
C ASN A 131 -5.67 9.73 -33.56
N THR A 132 -4.52 10.23 -33.07
CA THR A 132 -4.37 11.58 -32.53
C THR A 132 -3.29 12.36 -33.26
N ARG A 133 -3.43 13.69 -33.29
CA ARG A 133 -2.53 14.59 -34.04
C ARG A 133 -1.06 14.49 -33.61
N LEU A 134 -0.83 14.32 -32.32
CA LEU A 134 0.52 14.27 -31.74
C LEU A 134 1.01 12.85 -31.45
N GLY A 135 0.13 11.84 -31.45
CA GLY A 135 0.49 10.45 -31.22
C GLY A 135 1.13 10.22 -29.83
N ILE A 136 0.57 10.85 -28.79
CA ILE A 136 1.09 10.75 -27.43
C ILE A 136 0.58 9.44 -26.79
N PRO A 137 1.46 8.56 -26.26
CA PRO A 137 1.05 7.34 -25.57
C PRO A 137 0.24 7.65 -24.30
N VAL A 138 -0.71 6.77 -23.97
CA VAL A 138 -1.52 6.87 -22.74
C VAL A 138 -0.72 6.35 -21.54
N LEU A 139 -0.76 7.05 -20.42
CA LEU A 139 -0.20 6.59 -19.14
C LEU A 139 -1.29 5.84 -18.36
N LEU A 140 -1.06 4.54 -18.07
CA LEU A 140 -2.02 3.66 -17.40
C LEU A 140 -1.66 3.51 -15.93
N SER A 141 -2.56 3.92 -15.04
CA SER A 141 -2.42 3.82 -13.59
C SER A 141 -3.33 2.72 -13.03
N GLU A 142 -2.80 1.90 -12.11
CA GLU A 142 -3.50 0.72 -11.59
C GLU A 142 -3.39 0.65 -10.06
N GLU A 143 -4.33 -0.01 -9.39
CA GLU A 143 -4.28 -0.27 -7.95
C GLU A 143 -3.30 -1.41 -7.64
N CYS A 144 -2.33 -1.13 -6.77
CA CYS A 144 -1.23 -2.06 -6.49
C CYS A 144 -0.82 -2.12 -4.99
N PRO A 145 -1.74 -2.04 -4.01
CA PRO A 145 -1.33 -1.93 -2.60
C PRO A 145 -0.73 -3.23 -2.04
N HIS A 146 -1.22 -4.41 -2.44
CA HIS A 146 -0.71 -5.72 -2.02
C HIS A 146 -0.84 -6.80 -3.11
N GLY A 147 -0.80 -6.40 -4.34
CA GLY A 147 -0.96 -7.12 -5.59
C GLY A 147 -1.55 -6.16 -6.61
N HIS A 148 -1.41 -6.46 -7.89
CA HIS A 148 -2.15 -5.72 -8.93
C HIS A 148 -3.63 -6.12 -8.88
N MET A 149 -4.55 -5.18 -8.75
CA MET A 149 -5.99 -5.45 -8.66
C MET A 149 -6.58 -5.86 -10.01
N ALA A 150 -6.00 -6.87 -10.65
CA ALA A 150 -6.40 -7.45 -11.92
C ALA A 150 -6.56 -8.97 -11.83
N ILE A 151 -7.43 -9.55 -12.67
CA ILE A 151 -7.69 -10.99 -12.66
C ILE A 151 -6.42 -11.77 -13.01
N GLY A 152 -6.12 -12.80 -12.22
CA GLY A 152 -5.02 -13.75 -12.46
C GLY A 152 -3.66 -13.29 -11.92
N THR A 153 -3.61 -12.23 -11.14
CA THR A 153 -2.39 -11.75 -10.47
C THR A 153 -2.20 -12.37 -9.09
N THR A 154 -0.99 -12.21 -8.53
CA THR A 154 -0.67 -12.69 -7.19
C THR A 154 -1.27 -11.77 -6.12
N VAL A 155 -1.93 -12.35 -5.12
CA VAL A 155 -2.48 -11.64 -3.96
C VAL A 155 -1.61 -11.90 -2.74
N PHE A 156 -0.85 -10.89 -2.33
CA PHE A 156 -0.03 -10.91 -1.12
C PHE A 156 -0.87 -10.52 0.12
N PRO A 157 -0.38 -10.74 1.34
CA PRO A 157 -1.00 -10.17 2.54
C PRO A 157 -1.19 -8.66 2.43
N THR A 158 -2.25 -8.14 3.03
CA THR A 158 -2.47 -6.68 3.10
C THR A 158 -1.34 -5.96 3.84
N ALA A 159 -1.21 -4.65 3.64
CA ALA A 159 -0.07 -3.89 4.15
C ALA A 159 0.07 -3.97 5.68
N ILE A 160 -1.02 -4.07 6.45
CA ILE A 160 -0.95 -4.27 7.91
C ILE A 160 -0.27 -5.60 8.27
N GLY A 161 -0.54 -6.67 7.53
CA GLY A 161 0.17 -7.94 7.66
C GLY A 161 1.64 -7.83 7.20
N GLN A 162 1.89 -7.11 6.10
CA GLN A 162 3.27 -6.82 5.67
C GLN A 162 4.04 -6.04 6.74
N GLY A 163 3.42 -5.05 7.40
CA GLY A 163 3.99 -4.32 8.53
C GLY A 163 4.39 -5.24 9.70
N SER A 164 3.59 -6.28 9.96
CA SER A 164 3.88 -7.28 11.01
C SER A 164 5.16 -8.06 10.78
N THR A 165 5.66 -8.11 9.55
CA THR A 165 6.93 -8.81 9.24
C THR A 165 8.14 -8.08 9.79
N PHE A 166 8.12 -6.76 9.97
CA PHE A 166 9.28 -5.93 10.27
C PHE A 166 10.47 -6.24 9.35
N ASN A 167 10.20 -6.52 8.07
CA ASN A 167 11.17 -6.99 7.08
C ASN A 167 11.12 -6.16 5.78
N PRO A 168 11.80 -5.00 5.72
CA PRO A 168 11.81 -4.16 4.52
C PRO A 168 12.37 -4.86 3.27
N ASP A 169 13.32 -5.79 3.44
CA ASP A 169 13.88 -6.54 2.30
C ASP A 169 12.83 -7.45 1.65
N LEU A 170 11.95 -8.03 2.46
CA LEU A 170 10.83 -8.83 1.96
C LEU A 170 9.81 -7.95 1.23
N ILE A 171 9.53 -6.74 1.74
CA ILE A 171 8.65 -5.78 1.08
C ILE A 171 9.21 -5.35 -0.28
N ASN A 172 10.52 -5.15 -0.40
CA ASN A 172 11.15 -4.87 -1.68
C ASN A 172 10.92 -5.99 -2.70
N LYS A 173 11.03 -7.26 -2.30
CA LYS A 173 10.77 -8.42 -3.16
C LYS A 173 9.32 -8.47 -3.62
N ILE A 174 8.36 -8.27 -2.71
CA ILE A 174 6.92 -8.21 -3.04
C ILE A 174 6.66 -7.10 -4.06
N ALA A 175 7.17 -5.91 -3.78
CA ALA A 175 6.99 -4.75 -4.65
C ALA A 175 7.56 -4.99 -6.05
N THR A 176 8.72 -5.65 -6.15
CA THR A 176 9.31 -6.04 -7.44
C THR A 176 8.42 -7.02 -8.20
N ALA A 177 7.82 -7.99 -7.50
CA ALA A 177 6.88 -8.94 -8.11
C ALA A 177 5.61 -8.24 -8.60
N ILE A 178 5.00 -7.38 -7.78
CA ILE A 178 3.82 -6.59 -8.14
C ILE A 178 4.10 -5.70 -9.35
N ALA A 179 5.24 -4.98 -9.34
CA ALA A 179 5.64 -4.11 -10.43
C ALA A 179 5.75 -4.89 -11.75
N LYS A 180 6.41 -6.04 -11.71
CA LYS A 180 6.58 -6.90 -12.89
C LYS A 180 5.22 -7.38 -13.42
N GLU A 181 4.34 -7.90 -12.57
CA GLU A 181 3.01 -8.35 -12.98
C GLU A 181 2.16 -7.23 -13.58
N THR A 182 2.20 -6.04 -12.98
CA THR A 182 1.49 -4.86 -13.46
C THR A 182 2.03 -4.40 -14.81
N ARG A 183 3.36 -4.28 -14.93
CA ARG A 183 4.02 -3.76 -16.14
C ARG A 183 3.87 -4.68 -17.33
N LEU A 184 3.94 -5.99 -17.13
CA LEU A 184 3.74 -6.99 -18.19
C LEU A 184 2.33 -6.95 -18.79
N GLN A 185 1.35 -6.50 -18.03
CA GLN A 185 -0.04 -6.32 -18.47
C GLN A 185 -0.30 -4.93 -19.04
N GLY A 186 0.70 -4.04 -19.09
CA GLY A 186 0.63 -2.70 -19.68
C GLY A 186 0.40 -1.57 -18.68
N GLY A 187 0.31 -1.82 -17.37
CA GLY A 187 0.28 -0.79 -16.34
C GLY A 187 1.61 -0.05 -16.23
N HIS A 188 1.57 1.24 -15.90
CA HIS A 188 2.75 2.09 -15.84
C HIS A 188 2.97 2.71 -14.47
N VAL A 189 1.90 3.03 -13.75
CA VAL A 189 1.89 3.64 -12.43
C VAL A 189 1.10 2.72 -11.50
N GLY A 190 1.68 2.36 -10.37
CA GLY A 190 1.01 1.58 -9.32
C GLY A 190 0.65 2.48 -8.14
N TYR A 191 -0.62 2.44 -7.71
CA TYR A 191 -1.06 3.13 -6.50
C TYR A 191 -0.67 2.29 -5.28
N GLY A 192 0.36 2.77 -4.62
CA GLY A 192 1.09 2.20 -3.49
C GLY A 192 2.52 2.74 -3.44
N PRO A 193 3.15 2.78 -2.25
CA PRO A 193 2.68 2.36 -0.93
C PRO A 193 1.62 3.28 -0.32
N VAL A 194 0.78 2.70 0.58
CA VAL A 194 -0.08 3.48 1.48
C VAL A 194 0.74 3.82 2.73
N LEU A 195 0.97 5.11 2.96
CA LEU A 195 1.86 5.62 4.01
C LEU A 195 1.12 6.30 5.17
N ASP A 196 -0.19 6.12 5.19
CA ASP A 196 -1.03 6.58 6.30
C ASP A 196 -0.66 5.86 7.60
N LEU A 197 -0.70 6.58 8.73
CA LEU A 197 -0.51 5.98 10.04
C LEU A 197 -1.86 5.56 10.63
N ALA A 198 -2.03 4.28 10.92
CA ALA A 198 -3.24 3.73 11.54
C ALA A 198 -3.34 4.12 13.02
N ARG A 199 -3.61 5.39 13.33
CA ARG A 199 -3.74 5.90 14.70
C ARG A 199 -5.17 5.91 15.22
N GLU A 200 -6.14 5.65 14.34
CA GLU A 200 -7.55 5.50 14.65
C GLU A 200 -8.05 4.12 14.18
N PRO A 201 -8.07 3.10 15.06
CA PRO A 201 -8.46 1.73 14.67
C PRO A 201 -9.88 1.57 14.16
N ARG A 202 -10.78 2.54 14.41
CA ARG A 202 -12.16 2.52 13.90
C ARG A 202 -12.25 2.90 12.42
N TRP A 203 -11.24 3.59 11.90
CA TRP A 203 -11.13 3.95 10.49
C TRP A 203 -11.11 2.70 9.60
N SER A 204 -11.86 2.74 8.49
CA SER A 204 -12.12 1.59 7.62
C SER A 204 -10.89 1.04 6.90
N ARG A 205 -9.85 1.88 6.67
CA ARG A 205 -8.70 1.57 5.81
C ARG A 205 -7.42 1.21 6.59
N VAL A 206 -7.52 0.79 7.84
CA VAL A 206 -6.38 0.35 8.68
C VAL A 206 -5.59 -0.75 7.98
N GLU A 207 -6.25 -1.70 7.33
CA GLU A 207 -5.62 -2.83 6.63
C GLU A 207 -4.64 -2.44 5.51
N GLU A 208 -4.86 -1.26 4.90
CA GLU A 208 -4.03 -0.75 3.82
C GLU A 208 -2.68 -0.17 4.30
N THR A 209 -2.52 0.07 5.61
CA THR A 209 -1.36 0.74 6.21
C THR A 209 -0.35 -0.25 6.78
N TYR A 210 0.91 0.19 6.97
CA TYR A 210 1.90 -0.59 7.70
C TYR A 210 1.81 -0.41 9.23
N GLY A 211 0.76 0.21 9.75
CA GLY A 211 0.48 0.36 11.18
C GLY A 211 0.61 1.78 11.73
N GLU A 212 0.77 1.88 13.06
CA GLU A 212 0.70 3.16 13.79
C GLU A 212 2.02 3.95 13.85
N ASP A 213 3.16 3.32 13.51
CA ASP A 213 4.49 3.88 13.72
C ASP A 213 5.10 4.44 12.43
N HIS A 214 5.62 5.67 12.52
CA HIS A 214 6.19 6.39 11.38
C HIS A 214 7.54 5.84 10.90
N VAL A 215 8.36 5.24 11.77
CA VAL A 215 9.64 4.63 11.39
C VAL A 215 9.39 3.33 10.63
N LEU A 216 8.47 2.50 11.13
CA LEU A 216 8.06 1.27 10.44
C LEU A 216 7.49 1.61 9.06
N ASN A 217 6.53 2.53 8.98
CA ASN A 217 5.94 2.97 7.71
C ASN A 217 6.99 3.55 6.75
N SER A 218 7.96 4.33 7.26
CA SER A 218 9.05 4.88 6.43
C SER A 218 9.88 3.78 5.80
N ARG A 219 10.32 2.80 6.57
CA ARG A 219 11.17 1.71 6.08
C ARG A 219 10.45 0.80 5.08
N MET A 220 9.17 0.48 5.35
CA MET A 220 8.35 -0.31 4.43
C MET A 220 8.04 0.47 3.13
N GLY A 221 7.71 1.75 3.26
CA GLY A 221 7.46 2.63 2.12
C GLY A 221 8.68 2.81 1.21
N GLU A 222 9.87 3.06 1.78
CA GLU A 222 11.13 3.11 1.03
C GLU A 222 11.38 1.80 0.25
N ALA A 223 11.16 0.66 0.91
CA ALA A 223 11.36 -0.65 0.30
C ALA A 223 10.41 -0.87 -0.88
N MET A 224 9.14 -0.49 -0.72
CA MET A 224 8.13 -0.63 -1.79
C MET A 224 8.43 0.29 -2.98
N VAL A 225 8.82 1.56 -2.75
CA VAL A 225 9.23 2.47 -3.83
C VAL A 225 10.41 1.91 -4.63
N LYS A 226 11.44 1.41 -3.93
CA LYS A 226 12.61 0.81 -4.56
C LYS A 226 12.25 -0.44 -5.37
N GLY A 227 11.34 -1.28 -4.86
CA GLY A 227 10.87 -2.47 -5.57
C GLY A 227 10.03 -2.12 -6.80
N PHE A 228 9.10 -1.17 -6.71
CA PHE A 228 8.28 -0.74 -7.85
C PHE A 228 9.10 -0.13 -8.97
N GLN A 229 9.97 0.81 -8.64
CA GLN A 229 10.68 1.60 -9.65
C GLN A 229 11.99 0.99 -10.10
N GLY A 230 12.59 0.12 -9.27
CA GLY A 230 13.91 -0.45 -9.55
C GLY A 230 14.94 0.63 -9.90
N ASN A 231 15.93 0.25 -10.70
CA ASN A 231 16.98 1.17 -11.15
C ASN A 231 16.75 1.73 -12.57
N ASN A 232 15.74 1.23 -13.29
CA ASN A 232 15.50 1.61 -14.68
C ASN A 232 14.02 1.48 -15.07
N LEU A 233 13.32 2.59 -15.19
CA LEU A 233 11.91 2.61 -15.60
C LEU A 233 11.67 2.16 -17.05
N LYS A 234 12.70 2.19 -17.92
CA LYS A 234 12.63 1.69 -19.31
C LYS A 234 12.78 0.18 -19.42
N SER A 235 12.98 -0.52 -18.30
CA SER A 235 13.22 -1.97 -18.28
C SER A 235 12.06 -2.82 -18.82
N GLY A 236 10.85 -2.28 -18.87
CA GLY A 236 9.64 -3.03 -19.23
C GLY A 236 9.09 -3.94 -18.13
N VAL A 237 9.63 -3.85 -16.89
CA VAL A 237 9.18 -4.62 -15.71
C VAL A 237 8.94 -3.74 -14.47
N ASN A 238 9.34 -2.47 -14.50
CA ASN A 238 9.20 -1.53 -13.41
C ASN A 238 8.01 -0.57 -13.66
N ILE A 239 7.42 -0.08 -12.57
CA ILE A 239 6.33 0.91 -12.57
C ILE A 239 6.68 2.08 -11.67
N VAL A 240 6.00 3.20 -11.87
CA VAL A 240 6.10 4.37 -10.97
C VAL A 240 5.29 4.10 -9.70
N ALA A 241 5.90 4.35 -8.54
CA ALA A 241 5.22 4.29 -7.25
C ALA A 241 4.42 5.57 -6.99
N THR A 242 3.20 5.45 -6.48
CA THR A 242 2.36 6.57 -6.02
C THR A 242 2.18 6.51 -4.52
N LEU A 243 2.76 7.46 -3.81
CA LEU A 243 2.64 7.57 -2.36
C LEU A 243 1.25 8.05 -1.98
N LYS A 244 0.53 7.33 -1.13
CA LYS A 244 -0.83 7.71 -0.71
C LYS A 244 -1.09 7.46 0.76
N HIS A 245 -1.98 8.22 1.39
CA HIS A 245 -2.64 9.43 0.88
C HIS A 245 -2.03 10.66 1.56
N PHE A 246 -1.57 11.64 0.81
CA PHE A 246 -0.81 12.79 1.34
C PHE A 246 -1.75 13.93 1.77
N ALA A 247 -1.96 14.16 3.12
CA ALA A 247 -1.32 13.49 4.24
C ALA A 247 -2.28 13.37 5.45
N ALA A 248 -1.84 12.61 6.46
CA ALA A 248 -2.50 12.48 7.76
C ALA A 248 -3.90 11.87 7.73
N TYR A 249 -4.19 11.00 6.79
CA TYR A 249 -5.52 10.44 6.53
C TYR A 249 -5.93 9.35 7.52
N GLY A 250 -4.97 8.61 8.12
CA GLY A 250 -5.23 7.44 8.99
C GLY A 250 -5.55 7.77 10.46
N ALA A 251 -5.89 9.04 10.77
CA ALA A 251 -6.31 9.46 12.10
C ALA A 251 -7.48 10.46 12.02
N PRO A 252 -8.56 10.14 11.28
CA PRO A 252 -9.68 11.05 11.09
C PRO A 252 -10.49 11.18 12.38
N GLU A 253 -11.08 12.34 12.60
CA GLU A 253 -11.99 12.57 13.72
C GLU A 253 -13.15 11.58 13.71
N GLY A 254 -13.41 10.98 14.87
CA GLY A 254 -14.47 10.01 15.05
C GLY A 254 -14.28 8.68 14.27
N GLY A 255 -13.15 8.47 13.63
CA GLY A 255 -12.88 7.27 12.81
C GLY A 255 -13.55 7.30 11.43
N HIS A 256 -14.09 8.44 10.99
CA HIS A 256 -14.83 8.55 9.73
C HIS A 256 -13.90 8.71 8.53
N ASN A 257 -14.03 7.82 7.55
CA ASN A 257 -13.26 7.89 6.30
C ASN A 257 -13.48 9.22 5.58
N GLY A 258 -12.40 9.91 5.20
CA GLY A 258 -12.46 11.26 4.62
C GLY A 258 -12.65 12.39 5.63
N GLY A 259 -12.83 12.09 6.91
CA GLY A 259 -12.99 13.07 7.99
C GLY A 259 -11.75 13.94 8.20
N SER A 260 -11.96 15.16 8.68
CA SER A 260 -10.87 16.09 9.01
C SER A 260 -9.97 15.56 10.11
N ILE A 261 -8.74 16.09 10.15
CA ILE A 261 -7.83 15.93 11.28
C ILE A 261 -7.39 17.29 11.79
N ASN A 262 -7.52 17.50 13.10
CA ASN A 262 -6.95 18.67 13.79
C ASN A 262 -5.61 18.29 14.40
N VAL A 263 -4.53 18.65 13.72
CA VAL A 263 -3.16 18.29 14.12
C VAL A 263 -2.24 19.50 14.02
N GLY A 264 -1.57 19.83 15.14
CA GLY A 264 -0.58 20.91 15.13
C GLY A 264 0.66 20.56 14.29
N LEU A 265 1.32 21.57 13.71
CA LEU A 265 2.50 21.42 12.83
C LEU A 265 3.57 20.49 13.39
N ARG A 266 3.83 20.51 14.71
CA ARG A 266 4.81 19.61 15.33
C ARG A 266 4.44 18.13 15.14
N SER A 267 3.19 17.76 15.40
CA SER A 267 2.72 16.37 15.23
C SER A 267 2.72 15.99 13.77
N LEU A 268 2.34 16.91 12.88
CA LEU A 268 2.39 16.71 11.44
C LEU A 268 3.82 16.37 11.00
N HIS A 269 4.79 17.19 11.35
CA HIS A 269 6.20 17.00 10.98
C HIS A 269 6.85 15.77 11.66
N GLN A 270 6.53 15.49 12.93
CA GLN A 270 7.18 14.39 13.67
C GLN A 270 6.62 13.00 13.35
N PHE A 271 5.36 12.90 12.88
CA PHE A 271 4.71 11.60 12.71
C PHE A 271 4.17 11.38 11.30
N TYR A 272 3.30 12.26 10.80
CA TYR A 272 2.54 12.00 9.59
C TYR A 272 3.33 12.22 8.28
N LEU A 273 4.28 13.15 8.29
CA LEU A 273 5.09 13.49 7.11
C LEU A 273 6.35 12.63 6.91
N PRO A 274 7.02 12.09 7.95
CA PRO A 274 8.25 11.32 7.77
C PRO A 274 8.16 10.14 6.82
N PRO A 275 7.08 9.31 6.79
CA PRO A 275 6.95 8.22 5.81
C PRO A 275 6.98 8.71 4.36
N PHE A 276 6.29 9.80 4.07
CA PHE A 276 6.30 10.42 2.73
C PHE A 276 7.66 11.02 2.38
N LYS A 277 8.30 11.72 3.31
CA LYS A 277 9.64 12.30 3.12
C LYS A 277 10.67 11.21 2.82
N ALA A 278 10.63 10.09 3.54
CA ALA A 278 11.50 8.96 3.33
C ALA A 278 11.28 8.33 1.94
N ALA A 279 10.04 8.13 1.54
CA ALA A 279 9.67 7.58 0.24
C ALA A 279 10.03 8.53 -0.93
N VAL A 280 9.89 9.84 -0.75
CA VAL A 280 10.36 10.85 -1.74
C VAL A 280 11.89 10.79 -1.86
N LYS A 281 12.62 10.72 -0.74
CA LYS A 281 14.09 10.52 -0.74
C LYS A 281 14.50 9.20 -1.42
N ALA A 282 13.66 8.16 -1.32
CA ALA A 282 13.88 6.88 -2.02
C ALA A 282 13.61 6.97 -3.54
N GLY A 283 13.14 8.13 -4.03
CA GLY A 283 12.97 8.42 -5.45
C GLY A 283 11.56 8.24 -6.00
N ALA A 284 10.52 8.21 -5.18
CA ALA A 284 9.13 8.13 -5.65
C ALA A 284 8.80 9.23 -6.66
N LEU A 285 8.02 8.91 -7.68
CA LEU A 285 7.72 9.80 -8.81
C LEU A 285 6.24 10.17 -8.95
N SER A 286 5.38 9.68 -8.06
CA SER A 286 3.99 10.11 -7.95
C SER A 286 3.56 10.19 -6.48
N VAL A 287 2.68 11.16 -6.17
CA VAL A 287 2.06 11.35 -4.86
C VAL A 287 0.57 11.59 -5.07
N MET A 288 -0.28 10.92 -4.29
CA MET A 288 -1.74 11.13 -4.31
C MET A 288 -2.16 11.93 -3.08
N THR A 289 -2.95 13.00 -3.29
CA THR A 289 -3.52 13.79 -2.19
C THR A 289 -4.60 13.00 -1.46
N ALA A 290 -4.75 13.26 -0.15
CA ALA A 290 -5.81 12.63 0.65
C ALA A 290 -7.16 13.35 0.52
N TYR A 291 -8.26 12.64 0.84
CA TYR A 291 -9.62 13.20 0.86
C TYR A 291 -9.84 14.21 1.97
N ASN A 292 -9.17 14.07 3.11
CA ASN A 292 -9.39 14.87 4.31
C ASN A 292 -8.87 16.30 4.19
N SER A 293 -9.32 17.15 5.12
CA SER A 293 -8.65 18.41 5.44
C SER A 293 -7.75 18.26 6.66
N ILE A 294 -6.68 19.07 6.69
CA ILE A 294 -5.82 19.26 7.87
C ILE A 294 -6.07 20.65 8.40
N ASP A 295 -6.56 20.74 9.64
CA ASP A 295 -6.87 22.04 10.26
C ASP A 295 -7.72 22.96 9.35
N GLY A 296 -8.76 22.36 8.73
CA GLY A 296 -9.70 23.05 7.84
C GLY A 296 -9.22 23.28 6.40
N ILE A 297 -7.98 22.93 6.02
CA ILE A 297 -7.47 23.07 4.64
C ILE A 297 -7.45 21.71 3.94
N PRO A 298 -8.28 21.49 2.90
CA PRO A 298 -8.29 20.23 2.15
C PRO A 298 -6.94 19.91 1.52
N CYS A 299 -6.47 18.67 1.63
CA CYS A 299 -5.17 18.25 1.11
C CYS A 299 -5.00 18.52 -0.38
N SER A 300 -6.07 18.40 -1.17
CA SER A 300 -6.07 18.63 -2.62
C SER A 300 -5.93 20.11 -3.04
N SER A 301 -6.01 21.05 -2.11
CA SER A 301 -5.81 22.48 -2.33
C SER A 301 -4.84 23.13 -1.34
N ASN A 302 -4.04 22.30 -0.65
CA ASN A 302 -3.12 22.76 0.38
C ASN A 302 -1.74 23.11 -0.22
N GLU A 303 -1.52 24.40 -0.50
CA GLU A 303 -0.27 24.90 -1.09
C GLU A 303 0.95 24.60 -0.21
N PHE A 304 0.82 24.71 1.11
CA PHE A 304 1.91 24.35 2.04
C PHE A 304 2.36 22.90 1.86
N LEU A 305 1.43 21.95 1.75
CA LEU A 305 1.77 20.55 1.54
C LEU A 305 2.39 20.32 0.16
N LEU A 306 1.74 20.84 -0.90
CA LEU A 306 2.02 20.44 -2.28
C LEU A 306 3.18 21.23 -2.91
N ASN A 307 3.38 22.47 -2.53
CA ASN A 307 4.46 23.33 -3.03
C ASN A 307 5.58 23.51 -2.01
N ASP A 308 5.30 24.09 -0.85
CA ASP A 308 6.36 24.50 0.08
C ASP A 308 7.11 23.29 0.63
N LEU A 309 6.39 22.29 1.09
CA LEU A 309 6.95 21.09 1.69
C LEU A 309 7.42 20.10 0.62
N LEU A 310 6.50 19.62 -0.24
CA LEU A 310 6.79 18.55 -1.18
C LEU A 310 7.80 18.98 -2.26
N ARG A 311 7.60 20.16 -2.87
CA ARG A 311 8.40 20.64 -4.00
C ARG A 311 9.66 21.38 -3.56
N ILE A 312 9.50 22.39 -2.66
CA ILE A 312 10.60 23.30 -2.30
C ILE A 312 11.49 22.62 -1.27
N GLU A 313 10.93 22.13 -0.15
CA GLU A 313 11.75 21.54 0.93
C GLU A 313 12.30 20.17 0.57
N TRP A 314 11.45 19.27 0.02
CA TRP A 314 11.88 17.88 -0.25
C TRP A 314 12.42 17.66 -1.65
N GLY A 315 12.24 18.61 -2.58
CA GLY A 315 12.76 18.53 -3.96
C GLY A 315 12.06 17.49 -4.83
N PHE A 316 10.78 17.17 -4.57
CA PHE A 316 10.02 16.20 -5.33
C PHE A 316 9.84 16.61 -6.79
N ASN A 317 10.27 15.76 -7.73
CA ASN A 317 10.29 16.03 -9.17
C ASN A 317 9.25 15.23 -9.98
N GLY A 318 8.44 14.39 -9.32
CA GLY A 318 7.35 13.65 -9.93
C GLY A 318 6.08 14.48 -10.12
N PHE A 319 4.95 13.83 -10.38
CA PHE A 319 3.64 14.48 -10.45
C PHE A 319 2.78 14.18 -9.22
N VAL A 320 1.88 15.12 -8.89
CA VAL A 320 0.86 14.94 -7.86
C VAL A 320 -0.47 14.64 -8.54
N VAL A 321 -1.13 13.59 -8.11
CA VAL A 321 -2.48 13.20 -8.56
C VAL A 321 -3.48 13.40 -7.43
N SER A 322 -4.72 13.78 -7.75
CA SER A 322 -5.81 13.80 -6.78
C SER A 322 -6.20 12.38 -6.36
N ASP A 323 -6.82 12.21 -5.20
CA ASP A 323 -7.67 11.05 -4.99
C ASP A 323 -8.96 11.16 -5.84
N LEU A 324 -9.70 10.05 -5.99
CA LEU A 324 -10.85 9.96 -6.90
C LEU A 324 -11.93 11.00 -6.55
N ASN A 325 -12.22 11.88 -7.50
CA ASN A 325 -13.17 12.99 -7.35
C ASN A 325 -12.80 14.04 -6.27
N SER A 326 -11.60 14.03 -5.68
CA SER A 326 -11.27 14.95 -4.58
C SER A 326 -11.18 16.42 -5.02
N ILE A 327 -10.91 16.71 -6.31
CA ILE A 327 -10.99 18.08 -6.85
C ILE A 327 -12.44 18.56 -6.85
N SER A 328 -13.36 17.75 -7.37
CA SER A 328 -14.81 18.05 -7.31
C SER A 328 -15.31 18.17 -5.87
N GLY A 329 -14.70 17.41 -4.96
CA GLY A 329 -14.95 17.43 -3.53
C GLY A 329 -14.65 18.78 -2.86
N LEU A 330 -13.76 19.61 -3.42
CA LEU A 330 -13.52 20.98 -2.92
C LEU A 330 -14.81 21.83 -2.95
N MET A 331 -15.67 21.58 -3.95
CA MET A 331 -16.98 22.23 -4.06
C MET A 331 -18.05 21.43 -3.29
N ALA A 332 -18.14 20.12 -3.55
CA ALA A 332 -19.28 19.30 -3.09
C ALA A 332 -19.18 18.90 -1.60
N ASN A 333 -17.97 18.64 -1.10
CA ASN A 333 -17.78 18.09 0.26
C ASN A 333 -17.18 19.15 1.21
N HIS A 334 -16.17 19.87 0.75
CA HIS A 334 -15.46 20.86 1.57
C HIS A 334 -16.06 22.27 1.50
N HIS A 335 -16.89 22.56 0.50
CA HIS A 335 -17.58 23.85 0.30
C HIS A 335 -16.65 25.07 0.25
N ILE A 336 -15.42 24.91 -0.27
CA ILE A 336 -14.43 26.00 -0.42
C ILE A 336 -14.34 26.56 -1.85
N ALA A 337 -15.07 25.97 -2.80
CA ALA A 337 -15.19 26.44 -4.18
C ALA A 337 -16.64 26.69 -4.54
N ALA A 338 -16.90 27.78 -5.25
CA ALA A 338 -18.28 28.16 -5.66
C ALA A 338 -18.78 27.35 -6.86
N ASN A 339 -17.88 26.84 -7.69
CA ASN A 339 -18.16 26.06 -8.89
C ASN A 339 -16.96 25.20 -9.28
N SER A 340 -17.12 24.30 -10.25
CA SER A 340 -16.07 23.39 -10.69
C SER A 340 -14.82 24.10 -11.23
N ALA A 341 -14.95 25.25 -11.89
CA ALA A 341 -13.80 26.01 -12.40
C ALA A 341 -12.98 26.62 -11.26
N ASP A 342 -13.63 27.06 -10.18
CA ASP A 342 -12.95 27.53 -8.96
C ASP A 342 -12.25 26.37 -8.24
N ALA A 343 -12.88 25.18 -8.15
CA ALA A 343 -12.27 23.99 -7.59
C ALA A 343 -11.00 23.57 -8.38
N ALA A 344 -11.08 23.52 -9.69
CA ALA A 344 -9.93 23.25 -10.57
C ALA A 344 -8.82 24.30 -10.40
N THR A 345 -9.18 25.58 -10.27
CA THR A 345 -8.23 26.68 -10.04
C THR A 345 -7.50 26.54 -8.72
N LEU A 346 -8.22 26.27 -7.63
CA LEU A 346 -7.61 26.04 -6.30
C LEU A 346 -6.63 24.87 -6.33
N ALA A 347 -7.04 23.74 -6.92
CA ALA A 347 -6.24 22.54 -6.96
C ALA A 347 -4.94 22.73 -7.76
N ILE A 348 -5.01 23.20 -9.00
CA ILE A 348 -3.82 23.32 -9.87
C ILE A 348 -2.85 24.39 -9.36
N ASN A 349 -3.35 25.51 -8.83
CA ASN A 349 -2.51 26.57 -8.26
C ASN A 349 -1.82 26.12 -6.97
N ALA A 350 -2.45 25.24 -6.18
CA ALA A 350 -1.80 24.63 -5.00
C ALA A 350 -0.71 23.59 -5.36
N GLY A 351 -0.58 23.18 -6.65
CA GLY A 351 0.47 22.25 -7.08
C GLY A 351 -0.01 20.84 -7.39
N LEU A 352 -1.33 20.61 -7.48
CA LEU A 352 -1.91 19.33 -7.89
C LEU A 352 -1.87 19.24 -9.42
N ASP A 353 -1.15 18.24 -9.96
CA ASP A 353 -0.84 18.17 -11.39
C ASP A 353 -1.92 17.42 -12.19
N ALA A 354 -2.46 16.31 -11.69
CA ALA A 354 -3.36 15.44 -12.42
C ALA A 354 -4.65 15.15 -11.63
N ASP A 355 -5.75 15.01 -12.36
CA ASP A 355 -7.08 14.73 -11.82
C ASP A 355 -7.47 13.28 -12.02
N LEU A 356 -7.68 12.57 -10.92
CA LEU A 356 -8.22 11.21 -10.93
C LEU A 356 -9.74 11.27 -11.00
N SER A 357 -10.31 10.87 -12.05
CA SER A 357 -11.66 10.78 -12.60
C SER A 357 -11.85 11.57 -13.90
N GLY A 358 -11.02 12.58 -14.14
CA GLY A 358 -11.13 13.47 -15.30
C GLY A 358 -12.25 14.52 -15.20
N VAL A 359 -13.08 14.46 -14.15
CA VAL A 359 -14.23 15.35 -13.96
C VAL A 359 -13.83 16.68 -13.31
N GLY A 360 -12.83 16.64 -12.43
CA GLY A 360 -12.36 17.81 -11.69
C GLY A 360 -11.62 18.82 -12.56
N TYR A 361 -10.81 18.34 -13.51
CA TYR A 361 -10.11 19.18 -14.50
C TYR A 361 -10.93 19.30 -15.78
N GLY A 362 -10.75 18.46 -16.75
CA GLY A 362 -11.51 18.43 -18.00
C GLY A 362 -11.98 19.82 -18.50
N LYS A 363 -13.28 19.97 -18.69
CA LYS A 363 -13.91 21.24 -19.08
C LYS A 363 -13.68 22.37 -18.07
N ALA A 364 -13.71 22.07 -16.76
CA ALA A 364 -13.60 23.08 -15.71
C ALA A 364 -12.24 23.81 -15.76
N LEU A 365 -11.14 23.07 -15.95
CA LEU A 365 -9.81 23.65 -16.06
C LEU A 365 -9.62 24.40 -17.39
N ARG A 366 -10.17 23.87 -18.51
CA ARG A 366 -10.15 24.59 -19.78
C ARG A 366 -10.83 25.97 -19.66
N ASP A 367 -11.98 26.02 -18.98
CA ASP A 367 -12.71 27.27 -18.76
C ASP A 367 -11.92 28.22 -17.83
N ALA A 368 -11.28 27.71 -16.78
CA ALA A 368 -10.44 28.51 -15.88
C ALA A 368 -9.22 29.12 -16.60
N VAL A 369 -8.57 28.38 -17.48
CA VAL A 369 -7.46 28.89 -18.31
C VAL A 369 -7.94 29.96 -19.28
N LYS A 370 -9.06 29.74 -19.99
CA LYS A 370 -9.66 30.72 -20.89
C LYS A 370 -10.08 32.00 -20.18
N ALA A 371 -10.54 31.91 -18.95
CA ALA A 371 -10.90 33.05 -18.09
C ALA A 371 -9.68 33.74 -17.43
N GLY A 372 -8.45 33.25 -17.66
CA GLY A 372 -7.24 33.82 -17.09
C GLY A 372 -7.05 33.55 -15.58
N LYS A 373 -7.87 32.68 -14.97
CA LYS A 373 -7.75 32.26 -13.56
C LYS A 373 -6.55 31.32 -13.33
N VAL A 374 -6.16 30.56 -14.35
CA VAL A 374 -5.00 29.70 -14.39
C VAL A 374 -4.06 30.12 -15.50
N SER A 375 -2.78 30.36 -15.17
CA SER A 375 -1.80 30.76 -16.19
C SER A 375 -1.40 29.60 -17.08
N THR A 376 -1.06 29.87 -18.34
CA THR A 376 -0.49 28.87 -19.25
C THR A 376 0.76 28.23 -18.67
N LYS A 377 1.59 29.01 -17.95
CA LYS A 377 2.80 28.50 -17.27
C LYS A 377 2.45 27.46 -16.21
N THR A 378 1.43 27.67 -15.39
CA THR A 378 0.95 26.72 -14.38
C THR A 378 0.51 25.41 -15.06
N LEU A 379 -0.33 25.51 -16.12
CA LEU A 379 -0.75 24.36 -16.91
C LEU A 379 0.43 23.62 -17.53
N ASP A 380 1.35 24.32 -18.17
CA ASP A 380 2.55 23.73 -18.81
C ASP A 380 3.44 23.01 -17.78
N THR A 381 3.54 23.55 -16.57
CA THR A 381 4.30 22.94 -15.49
C THR A 381 3.68 21.59 -15.09
N ALA A 382 2.36 21.52 -14.87
CA ALA A 382 1.66 20.29 -14.51
C ALA A 382 1.81 19.23 -15.63
N VAL A 383 1.54 19.62 -16.87
CA VAL A 383 1.66 18.73 -18.04
C VAL A 383 3.09 18.23 -18.24
N SER A 384 4.11 19.10 -18.04
CA SER A 384 5.52 18.72 -18.20
C SER A 384 5.92 17.58 -17.24
N ARG A 385 5.37 17.55 -16.03
CA ARG A 385 5.65 16.52 -15.02
C ARG A 385 5.10 15.16 -15.47
N VAL A 386 3.89 15.11 -16.00
CA VAL A 386 3.29 13.87 -16.54
C VAL A 386 4.03 13.41 -17.80
N LEU A 387 4.34 14.32 -18.73
CA LEU A 387 5.10 14.00 -19.95
C LEU A 387 6.51 13.45 -19.61
N ARG A 388 7.16 14.01 -18.58
CA ARG A 388 8.47 13.51 -18.11
C ARG A 388 8.40 12.04 -17.72
N ILE A 389 7.35 11.61 -17.03
CA ILE A 389 7.16 10.18 -16.70
C ILE A 389 7.03 9.35 -17.97
N LYS A 390 6.20 9.76 -18.94
CA LYS A 390 6.05 9.03 -20.21
C LYS A 390 7.37 8.88 -20.97
N PHE A 391 8.19 9.93 -21.02
CA PHE A 391 9.51 9.87 -21.66
C PHE A 391 10.52 9.01 -20.85
N ASN A 392 10.53 9.14 -19.53
CA ASN A 392 11.42 8.37 -18.67
C ASN A 392 11.10 6.87 -18.67
N MET A 393 9.84 6.50 -18.89
CA MET A 393 9.42 5.11 -19.08
C MET A 393 9.65 4.59 -20.50
N GLY A 394 10.04 5.46 -21.44
CA GLY A 394 10.29 5.10 -22.84
C GLY A 394 9.02 4.79 -23.63
N LEU A 395 7.85 5.32 -23.24
CA LEU A 395 6.58 4.98 -23.87
C LEU A 395 6.47 5.49 -25.31
N PHE A 396 7.19 6.54 -25.69
CA PHE A 396 7.27 7.03 -27.06
C PHE A 396 8.05 6.09 -28.00
N GLU A 397 8.98 5.31 -27.45
CA GLU A 397 9.81 4.36 -28.17
C GLU A 397 9.23 2.94 -28.12
N ASN A 398 8.69 2.55 -26.96
CA ASN A 398 8.18 1.21 -26.72
C ASN A 398 6.86 1.25 -25.92
N PRO A 399 5.72 1.59 -26.59
CA PRO A 399 4.43 1.72 -25.93
C PRO A 399 3.73 0.38 -25.64
N TYR A 400 4.15 -0.72 -26.25
CA TYR A 400 3.47 -2.01 -26.23
C TYR A 400 4.12 -3.01 -25.27
N VAL A 401 3.33 -3.98 -24.83
CA VAL A 401 3.79 -5.13 -24.04
C VAL A 401 3.66 -6.44 -24.83
N ASN A 402 4.48 -7.42 -24.51
CA ASN A 402 4.43 -8.73 -25.16
C ASN A 402 3.34 -9.60 -24.52
N VAL A 403 2.35 -10.00 -25.30
CA VAL A 403 1.16 -10.76 -24.85
C VAL A 403 1.53 -12.13 -24.28
N GLU A 404 2.43 -12.87 -24.96
CA GLU A 404 2.88 -14.19 -24.50
C GLU A 404 3.69 -14.09 -23.20
N THR A 405 4.47 -13.02 -23.04
CA THR A 405 5.21 -12.76 -21.79
C THR A 405 4.25 -12.48 -20.65
N ALA A 406 3.20 -11.67 -20.84
CA ALA A 406 2.17 -11.42 -19.86
C ALA A 406 1.47 -12.73 -19.44
N LYS A 407 1.02 -13.53 -20.42
CA LYS A 407 0.35 -14.81 -20.21
C LYS A 407 1.15 -15.76 -19.32
N ASN A 408 2.47 -15.85 -19.53
CA ASN A 408 3.31 -16.88 -18.94
C ASN A 408 4.09 -16.40 -17.69
N ASN A 409 4.15 -15.10 -17.39
CA ASN A 409 4.98 -14.55 -16.33
C ASN A 409 4.20 -13.71 -15.29
N VAL A 410 2.88 -13.71 -15.34
CA VAL A 410 2.01 -13.23 -14.27
C VAL A 410 1.64 -14.40 -13.38
N ARG A 411 1.69 -14.22 -12.06
CA ARG A 411 1.42 -15.22 -11.02
C ARG A 411 2.29 -16.48 -11.18
N THR A 412 3.59 -16.28 -11.26
CA THR A 412 4.55 -17.39 -11.34
C THR A 412 4.62 -18.17 -10.02
N LYS A 413 5.20 -19.39 -10.09
CA LYS A 413 5.41 -20.19 -8.87
C LYS A 413 6.27 -19.45 -7.84
N GLU A 414 7.28 -18.70 -8.27
CA GLU A 414 8.12 -17.88 -7.38
C GLU A 414 7.30 -16.82 -6.63
N ASN A 415 6.33 -16.19 -7.30
CA ASN A 415 5.46 -15.21 -6.68
C ASN A 415 4.48 -15.88 -5.70
N ILE A 416 3.98 -17.07 -6.01
CA ILE A 416 3.14 -17.87 -5.09
C ILE A 416 3.94 -18.28 -3.85
N ASP A 417 5.16 -18.79 -4.02
CA ASP A 417 6.05 -19.14 -2.91
C ASP A 417 6.40 -17.90 -2.05
N LEU A 418 6.62 -16.75 -2.69
CA LEU A 418 6.84 -15.48 -2.01
C LEU A 418 5.60 -15.04 -1.21
N ALA A 419 4.39 -15.18 -1.76
CA ALA A 419 3.14 -14.88 -1.04
C ALA A 419 3.02 -15.73 0.24
N ARG A 420 3.36 -17.03 0.19
CA ARG A 420 3.41 -17.90 1.35
C ARG A 420 4.47 -17.46 2.36
N GLN A 421 5.66 -17.07 1.91
CA GLN A 421 6.70 -16.56 2.80
C GLN A 421 6.22 -15.33 3.57
N VAL A 422 5.66 -14.34 2.86
CA VAL A 422 5.14 -13.12 3.48
C VAL A 422 4.03 -13.44 4.48
N ALA A 423 3.11 -14.32 4.12
CA ALA A 423 2.03 -14.74 5.00
C ALA A 423 2.56 -15.39 6.29
N ARG A 424 3.56 -16.27 6.20
CA ARG A 424 4.21 -16.87 7.40
C ARG A 424 4.86 -15.83 8.30
N GLU A 425 5.62 -14.90 7.69
CA GLU A 425 6.33 -13.86 8.43
C GLU A 425 5.39 -12.81 9.04
N SER A 426 4.16 -12.67 8.52
CA SER A 426 3.15 -11.72 9.03
C SER A 426 2.34 -12.25 10.23
N ILE A 427 2.26 -13.57 10.42
CA ILE A 427 1.46 -14.16 11.49
C ILE A 427 2.06 -13.85 12.85
N VAL A 428 1.24 -13.28 13.74
CA VAL A 428 1.62 -12.94 15.12
C VAL A 428 1.04 -13.95 16.10
N LEU A 429 1.88 -14.58 16.91
CA LEU A 429 1.44 -15.41 18.02
C LEU A 429 1.17 -14.49 19.22
N LEU A 430 -0.11 -14.29 19.56
CA LEU A 430 -0.52 -13.41 20.65
C LEU A 430 -0.54 -14.13 22.00
N LYS A 431 -0.89 -15.40 22.01
CA LYS A 431 -1.01 -16.22 23.24
C LYS A 431 -0.71 -17.67 22.96
N ASN A 432 -0.03 -18.36 23.90
CA ASN A 432 0.27 -19.79 23.82
C ASN A 432 0.44 -20.40 25.21
N ASN A 433 -0.65 -20.53 25.95
CA ASN A 433 -0.63 -21.12 27.29
C ASN A 433 -0.31 -22.63 27.20
N ASP A 434 0.43 -23.10 28.17
CA ASP A 434 0.82 -24.52 28.34
C ASP A 434 1.49 -25.10 27.06
N ASN A 435 2.07 -24.25 26.22
CA ASN A 435 2.68 -24.63 24.94
C ASN A 435 1.72 -25.47 24.08
N LEU A 436 0.42 -25.09 24.03
CA LEU A 436 -0.57 -25.75 23.18
C LEU A 436 -0.14 -25.79 21.71
N LEU A 437 0.43 -24.69 21.20
CA LEU A 437 1.06 -24.64 19.89
C LEU A 437 2.56 -24.93 19.97
N PRO A 438 3.14 -25.65 19.00
CA PRO A 438 2.46 -26.22 17.81
C PRO A 438 1.66 -27.47 18.13
N LEU A 439 0.52 -27.63 17.41
CA LEU A 439 -0.32 -28.82 17.50
C LEU A 439 0.42 -30.05 16.96
N SER A 440 0.12 -31.23 17.51
CA SER A 440 0.65 -32.48 16.99
C SER A 440 0.05 -32.83 15.62
N LYS A 441 0.89 -33.24 14.66
CA LYS A 441 0.43 -33.78 13.37
C LYS A 441 -0.20 -35.18 13.49
N SER A 442 -0.12 -35.82 14.69
CA SER A 442 -0.70 -37.15 14.95
C SER A 442 -2.09 -37.08 15.61
N LEU A 443 -2.75 -35.93 15.63
CA LEU A 443 -4.13 -35.80 16.11
C LEU A 443 -5.04 -36.74 15.34
N LYS A 444 -5.97 -37.41 16.03
CA LYS A 444 -6.97 -38.29 15.39
C LYS A 444 -8.16 -37.52 14.88
N ASN A 445 -8.60 -36.51 15.62
CA ASN A 445 -9.75 -35.68 15.29
C ASN A 445 -9.44 -34.21 15.53
N ILE A 446 -9.72 -33.38 14.55
CA ILE A 446 -9.64 -31.93 14.67
C ILE A 446 -10.94 -31.30 14.20
N ALA A 447 -11.46 -30.32 14.96
CA ALA A 447 -12.55 -29.49 14.52
C ALA A 447 -12.01 -28.16 13.96
N VAL A 448 -12.43 -27.78 12.75
CA VAL A 448 -12.12 -26.51 12.10
C VAL A 448 -13.40 -25.74 11.99
N LEU A 449 -13.50 -24.62 12.69
CA LEU A 449 -14.76 -23.88 12.89
C LEU A 449 -14.62 -22.42 12.48
N GLY A 450 -15.76 -21.78 12.23
CA GLY A 450 -15.85 -20.35 12.02
C GLY A 450 -16.02 -19.89 10.56
N PRO A 451 -16.50 -18.64 10.37
CA PRO A 451 -16.83 -18.11 9.04
C PRO A 451 -15.64 -17.90 8.11
N ASN A 452 -14.44 -17.73 8.66
CA ASN A 452 -13.22 -17.48 7.92
C ASN A 452 -12.36 -18.76 7.71
N ALA A 453 -12.85 -19.94 8.16
CA ALA A 453 -12.12 -21.18 8.03
C ALA A 453 -12.04 -21.68 6.58
N ASP A 454 -13.15 -21.53 5.83
CA ASP A 454 -13.29 -22.01 4.46
C ASP A 454 -14.03 -20.98 3.59
N ASN A 455 -13.37 -19.85 3.35
CA ASN A 455 -13.85 -18.79 2.46
C ASN A 455 -12.65 -18.15 1.74
N ILE A 456 -12.61 -18.28 0.43
CA ILE A 456 -11.48 -17.82 -0.38
C ILE A 456 -11.29 -16.29 -0.34
N TYR A 457 -12.38 -15.52 -0.21
CA TYR A 457 -12.33 -14.07 -0.26
C TYR A 457 -12.02 -13.40 1.09
N ASN A 458 -12.54 -13.97 2.21
CA ASN A 458 -12.41 -13.33 3.52
C ASN A 458 -10.96 -13.15 3.99
N GLN A 459 -10.01 -13.89 3.42
CA GLN A 459 -8.58 -13.81 3.77
C GLN A 459 -7.76 -12.89 2.85
N LEU A 460 -8.37 -12.32 1.78
CA LEU A 460 -7.63 -11.61 0.74
C LEU A 460 -7.45 -10.10 1.02
N GLY A 461 -8.41 -9.48 1.72
CA GLY A 461 -8.41 -8.03 1.94
C GLY A 461 -9.12 -7.25 0.83
N ASP A 462 -9.25 -5.94 1.02
CA ASP A 462 -9.76 -5.01 -0.01
C ASP A 462 -8.75 -4.87 -1.16
N TYR A 463 -9.14 -4.26 -2.26
CA TYR A 463 -8.33 -4.08 -3.48
C TYR A 463 -7.85 -5.40 -4.11
N THR A 464 -8.68 -6.44 -4.03
CA THR A 464 -8.43 -7.75 -4.65
C THR A 464 -9.41 -8.01 -5.80
N ALA A 465 -8.89 -8.43 -6.96
CA ALA A 465 -9.70 -8.84 -8.10
C ALA A 465 -10.35 -10.23 -7.85
N PRO A 466 -11.42 -10.59 -8.60
CA PRO A 466 -12.02 -11.91 -8.52
C PRO A 466 -11.01 -13.04 -8.71
N GLN A 467 -11.10 -14.08 -7.89
CA GLN A 467 -10.22 -15.23 -7.86
C GLN A 467 -11.00 -16.52 -8.14
N THR A 468 -10.32 -17.52 -8.68
CA THR A 468 -10.83 -18.88 -8.76
C THR A 468 -10.43 -19.67 -7.50
N GLU A 469 -11.18 -20.72 -7.14
CA GLU A 469 -10.93 -21.51 -5.94
C GLU A 469 -9.51 -22.10 -5.91
N GLU A 470 -9.01 -22.60 -7.05
CA GLU A 470 -7.68 -23.19 -7.16
C GLU A 470 -6.52 -22.21 -6.91
N ASN A 471 -6.80 -20.92 -6.91
CA ASN A 471 -5.78 -19.89 -6.69
C ASN A 471 -5.57 -19.57 -5.21
N ILE A 472 -6.48 -19.96 -4.34
CA ILE A 472 -6.51 -19.52 -2.94
C ILE A 472 -6.55 -20.74 -2.03
N VAL A 473 -5.62 -20.83 -1.11
CA VAL A 473 -5.62 -21.89 -0.10
C VAL A 473 -6.29 -21.40 1.18
N THR A 474 -7.49 -21.92 1.49
CA THR A 474 -8.22 -21.58 2.71
C THR A 474 -7.54 -22.20 3.96
N VAL A 475 -7.90 -21.74 5.16
CA VAL A 475 -7.38 -22.32 6.41
C VAL A 475 -7.71 -23.81 6.51
N LEU A 476 -8.93 -24.19 6.15
CA LEU A 476 -9.36 -25.60 6.11
C LEU A 476 -8.51 -26.42 5.17
N GLU A 477 -8.24 -25.92 3.96
CA GLU A 477 -7.38 -26.61 2.98
C GLU A 477 -5.93 -26.68 3.45
N GLY A 478 -5.38 -25.61 3.99
CA GLY A 478 -4.03 -25.59 4.57
C GLY A 478 -3.86 -26.65 5.67
N ILE A 479 -4.86 -26.81 6.53
CA ILE A 479 -4.89 -27.85 7.58
C ILE A 479 -4.96 -29.25 6.94
N LYS A 480 -5.83 -29.45 5.92
CA LYS A 480 -5.92 -30.72 5.17
C LYS A 480 -4.59 -31.10 4.52
N ASN A 481 -3.88 -30.13 3.96
CA ASN A 481 -2.59 -30.34 3.30
C ASN A 481 -1.48 -30.74 4.29
N LYS A 482 -1.64 -30.47 5.58
CA LYS A 482 -0.66 -30.77 6.64
C LYS A 482 -0.88 -32.09 7.34
N LEU A 483 -2.12 -32.53 7.44
CA LEU A 483 -2.49 -33.71 8.19
C LEU A 483 -2.58 -34.94 7.30
N SER A 484 -2.33 -36.11 7.87
CA SER A 484 -2.50 -37.37 7.17
C SER A 484 -4.00 -37.66 6.93
N SER A 485 -4.30 -38.51 5.95
CA SER A 485 -5.65 -39.01 5.70
C SER A 485 -6.28 -39.79 6.86
N ALA A 486 -5.46 -40.20 7.84
CA ALA A 486 -5.93 -40.84 9.08
C ALA A 486 -6.56 -39.87 10.08
N THR A 487 -6.28 -38.56 9.95
CA THR A 487 -6.88 -37.54 10.82
C THR A 487 -8.27 -37.15 10.31
N LYS A 488 -9.27 -37.31 11.15
CA LYS A 488 -10.62 -36.86 10.85
C LYS A 488 -10.74 -35.36 11.06
N ILE A 489 -11.05 -34.62 10.01
CA ILE A 489 -11.28 -33.18 10.04
C ILE A 489 -12.78 -32.91 9.98
N ASN A 490 -13.32 -32.26 11.00
CA ASN A 490 -14.73 -31.87 11.07
C ASN A 490 -14.86 -30.35 10.88
N TYR A 491 -15.37 -29.92 9.73
CA TYR A 491 -15.61 -28.51 9.45
C TYR A 491 -17.05 -28.11 9.74
N VAL A 492 -17.23 -26.99 10.45
CA VAL A 492 -18.54 -26.33 10.63
C VAL A 492 -18.35 -24.82 10.62
N LYS A 493 -19.05 -24.11 9.72
CA LYS A 493 -19.03 -22.64 9.65
C LYS A 493 -19.49 -22.00 10.99
N GLY A 494 -20.52 -22.53 11.62
CA GLY A 494 -21.05 -22.12 12.91
C GLY A 494 -21.81 -20.80 12.92
N CYS A 495 -21.32 -19.77 12.24
CA CYS A 495 -22.00 -18.47 12.07
C CYS A 495 -21.46 -17.73 10.84
N SER A 496 -22.11 -16.63 10.46
CA SER A 496 -21.56 -15.64 9.53
C SER A 496 -20.81 -14.54 10.30
N ILE A 497 -20.11 -13.62 9.59
CA ILE A 497 -19.39 -12.52 10.24
C ILE A 497 -20.38 -11.53 10.86
N ARG A 498 -21.42 -11.13 10.11
CA ARG A 498 -22.42 -10.13 10.54
C ARG A 498 -23.84 -10.66 10.67
N ASP A 499 -24.23 -11.56 9.76
CA ASP A 499 -25.59 -12.10 9.75
C ASP A 499 -25.79 -13.11 10.89
N THR A 500 -26.81 -12.89 11.74
CA THR A 500 -27.15 -13.76 12.88
C THR A 500 -28.33 -14.70 12.60
N THR A 501 -28.94 -14.64 11.40
CA THR A 501 -30.15 -15.39 11.09
C THR A 501 -29.90 -16.88 10.84
N ASN A 502 -28.72 -17.28 10.46
CA ASN A 502 -28.36 -18.64 10.07
C ASN A 502 -27.17 -19.20 10.88
N SER A 503 -27.11 -18.93 12.17
CA SER A 503 -26.06 -19.45 13.05
C SER A 503 -26.34 -20.90 13.44
N ASN A 504 -25.34 -21.79 13.29
CA ASN A 504 -25.39 -23.21 13.63
C ASN A 504 -24.37 -23.55 14.74
N ILE A 505 -24.52 -22.88 15.89
CA ILE A 505 -23.59 -23.00 17.02
C ILE A 505 -23.64 -24.39 17.65
N GLU A 506 -24.80 -25.04 17.70
CA GLU A 506 -24.97 -26.36 18.30
C GLU A 506 -24.18 -27.45 17.53
N GLU A 507 -24.18 -27.39 16.20
CA GLU A 507 -23.39 -28.31 15.37
C GLU A 507 -21.88 -28.08 15.59
N ALA A 508 -21.44 -26.82 15.64
CA ALA A 508 -20.04 -26.48 15.93
C ALA A 508 -19.60 -27.01 17.30
N VAL A 509 -20.46 -26.88 18.32
CA VAL A 509 -20.22 -27.46 19.67
C VAL A 509 -20.17 -28.99 19.62
N SER A 510 -21.05 -29.64 18.85
CA SER A 510 -21.02 -31.10 18.66
C SER A 510 -19.73 -31.56 17.99
N ALA A 511 -19.24 -30.82 16.98
CA ALA A 511 -17.97 -31.09 16.32
C ALA A 511 -16.78 -30.91 17.29
N ALA A 512 -16.77 -29.82 18.05
CA ALA A 512 -15.75 -29.52 19.07
C ALA A 512 -15.66 -30.63 20.14
N LYS A 513 -16.77 -31.11 20.67
CA LYS A 513 -16.78 -32.18 21.70
C LYS A 513 -16.12 -33.48 21.23
N LYS A 514 -16.16 -33.78 19.92
CA LYS A 514 -15.58 -34.98 19.33
C LYS A 514 -14.11 -34.82 18.94
N ALA A 515 -13.56 -33.59 18.99
CA ALA A 515 -12.21 -33.29 18.58
C ALA A 515 -11.19 -33.47 19.71
N ASP A 516 -9.93 -33.72 19.33
CA ASP A 516 -8.77 -33.69 20.21
C ASP A 516 -8.30 -32.22 20.41
N ALA A 517 -8.44 -31.42 19.37
CA ALA A 517 -8.19 -29.98 19.39
C ALA A 517 -9.17 -29.24 18.43
N VAL A 518 -9.42 -27.98 18.72
CA VAL A 518 -10.28 -27.10 17.92
C VAL A 518 -9.47 -25.92 17.38
N VAL A 519 -9.56 -25.68 16.08
CA VAL A 519 -9.11 -24.44 15.43
C VAL A 519 -10.36 -23.66 15.04
N ILE A 520 -10.56 -22.51 15.65
CA ILE A 520 -11.68 -21.62 15.34
C ILE A 520 -11.18 -20.36 14.65
N VAL A 521 -11.70 -20.05 13.45
CA VAL A 521 -11.22 -18.97 12.59
C VAL A 521 -12.29 -17.87 12.53
N LEU A 522 -12.03 -16.77 13.20
CA LEU A 522 -12.94 -15.64 13.37
C LEU A 522 -12.30 -14.32 12.89
N GLY A 523 -13.06 -13.24 12.92
CA GLY A 523 -12.58 -11.90 12.65
C GLY A 523 -13.51 -11.11 11.73
N GLY A 524 -12.98 -10.66 10.60
CA GLY A 524 -13.66 -9.81 9.65
C GLY A 524 -13.48 -10.22 8.19
N SER A 525 -13.97 -9.36 7.31
CA SER A 525 -13.77 -9.41 5.88
C SER A 525 -13.83 -7.99 5.33
N SER A 526 -12.97 -7.69 4.36
CA SER A 526 -13.09 -6.51 3.50
C SER A 526 -13.31 -6.89 2.03
N ALA A 527 -13.58 -8.15 1.78
CA ALA A 527 -13.83 -8.66 0.44
C ALA A 527 -15.08 -8.00 -0.16
N ARG A 528 -14.89 -7.25 -1.24
CA ARG A 528 -15.98 -6.60 -1.98
C ARG A 528 -16.97 -7.63 -2.51
N ASP A 529 -18.24 -7.40 -2.30
CA ASP A 529 -19.31 -8.30 -2.73
C ASP A 529 -20.41 -7.57 -3.51
N PHE A 530 -21.29 -8.33 -4.17
CA PHE A 530 -22.45 -7.81 -4.90
C PHE A 530 -23.68 -7.53 -4.01
N LYS A 531 -23.58 -7.74 -2.71
CA LYS A 531 -24.59 -7.37 -1.72
C LYS A 531 -24.47 -5.92 -1.26
N THR A 532 -23.27 -5.32 -1.45
CA THR A 532 -22.94 -3.96 -1.04
C THR A 532 -23.11 -3.00 -2.22
N GLU A 533 -23.70 -1.82 -1.96
CA GLU A 533 -23.66 -0.70 -2.90
C GLU A 533 -22.37 0.09 -2.71
N TYR A 534 -21.85 0.62 -3.81
CA TYR A 534 -20.63 1.45 -3.83
C TYR A 534 -20.99 2.84 -4.33
N ILE A 535 -20.44 3.88 -3.70
CA ILE A 535 -20.59 5.27 -4.13
C ILE A 535 -19.65 5.58 -5.32
N GLU A 536 -19.73 6.80 -5.84
CA GLU A 536 -18.95 7.23 -7.01
C GLU A 536 -17.42 7.10 -6.85
N THR A 537 -16.92 7.15 -5.62
CA THR A 537 -15.50 6.95 -5.32
C THR A 537 -15.11 5.47 -5.18
N GLY A 538 -16.06 4.55 -5.30
CA GLY A 538 -15.85 3.12 -5.08
C GLY A 538 -15.82 2.72 -3.61
N ALA A 539 -16.01 3.65 -2.66
CA ALA A 539 -16.19 3.32 -1.26
C ALA A 539 -17.56 2.66 -1.02
N ALA A 540 -17.62 1.77 -0.04
CA ALA A 540 -18.85 1.06 0.29
C ALA A 540 -19.86 1.96 0.98
N LYS A 541 -21.15 1.77 0.66
CA LYS A 541 -22.28 2.44 1.31
C LYS A 541 -22.90 1.53 2.38
N VAL A 542 -22.42 1.67 3.61
CA VAL A 542 -22.75 0.77 4.74
C VAL A 542 -24.27 0.67 5.02
N SER A 543 -25.01 1.74 4.82
CA SER A 543 -26.46 1.82 5.11
C SER A 543 -27.36 1.17 4.07
N ALA A 544 -26.83 0.74 2.91
CA ALA A 544 -27.60 0.16 1.84
C ALA A 544 -27.13 -1.27 1.54
N ALA A 545 -27.97 -2.25 1.86
CA ALA A 545 -27.78 -3.63 1.43
C ALA A 545 -28.59 -3.87 0.16
N ALA A 546 -27.92 -4.09 -0.96
CA ALA A 546 -28.60 -4.33 -2.24
C ALA A 546 -29.37 -5.66 -2.26
N SER A 547 -28.86 -6.72 -1.62
CA SER A 547 -29.46 -8.06 -1.66
C SER A 547 -29.16 -8.93 -0.44
N GLY A 548 -29.11 -8.35 0.76
CA GLY A 548 -28.85 -9.08 2.00
C GLY A 548 -27.73 -8.48 2.84
N ILE A 549 -27.37 -9.13 3.96
CA ILE A 549 -26.32 -8.65 4.86
C ILE A 549 -24.96 -9.07 4.29
N SER A 550 -24.12 -8.08 3.96
CA SER A 550 -22.71 -8.30 3.58
C SER A 550 -21.89 -8.76 4.78
N ASP A 551 -20.91 -9.62 4.55
CA ASP A 551 -19.92 -10.01 5.57
C ASP A 551 -18.79 -8.98 5.71
N MET A 552 -18.74 -7.92 4.87
CA MET A 552 -17.74 -6.85 5.00
C MET A 552 -17.91 -6.10 6.33
N GLU A 553 -16.80 -5.92 7.06
CA GLU A 553 -16.72 -5.15 8.31
C GLU A 553 -15.53 -4.15 8.31
N SER A 554 -14.65 -4.26 7.34
CA SER A 554 -13.54 -3.36 7.03
C SER A 554 -13.47 -3.12 5.52
N GLY A 555 -12.46 -2.40 5.06
CA GLY A 555 -12.36 -1.89 3.70
C GLY A 555 -13.03 -0.53 3.55
N GLU A 556 -12.71 0.18 2.48
CA GLU A 556 -13.07 1.58 2.28
C GLU A 556 -14.57 1.85 2.43
N GLY A 557 -14.92 2.69 3.42
CA GLY A 557 -16.31 3.06 3.77
C GLY A 557 -16.90 2.28 4.96
N TYR A 558 -16.29 1.18 5.43
CA TYR A 558 -16.76 0.42 6.59
C TYR A 558 -16.11 0.88 7.90
N ASP A 559 -16.37 2.11 8.30
CA ASP A 559 -15.95 2.64 9.59
C ASP A 559 -16.71 1.97 10.74
N ARG A 560 -16.09 1.87 11.93
CA ARG A 560 -16.61 1.17 13.07
C ARG A 560 -16.80 2.07 14.27
N ALA A 561 -17.94 1.93 14.98
CA ALA A 561 -18.17 2.56 16.28
C ALA A 561 -17.60 1.73 17.45
N THR A 562 -17.51 0.41 17.27
CA THR A 562 -16.91 -0.54 18.22
C THR A 562 -15.83 -1.37 17.53
N LEU A 563 -14.99 -2.04 18.32
CA LEU A 563 -13.98 -2.98 17.83
C LEU A 563 -14.33 -4.44 18.21
N ASP A 564 -15.58 -4.73 18.54
CA ASP A 564 -16.01 -6.07 18.93
C ASP A 564 -16.13 -6.99 17.72
N LEU A 565 -16.01 -8.30 17.95
CA LEU A 565 -16.40 -9.32 16.97
C LEU A 565 -17.88 -9.17 16.65
N LEU A 566 -18.23 -9.02 15.36
CA LEU A 566 -19.61 -8.81 14.91
C LEU A 566 -20.42 -10.11 14.88
N GLY A 567 -21.73 -9.96 14.79
CA GLY A 567 -22.68 -11.07 14.70
C GLY A 567 -22.59 -12.02 15.90
N ASP A 568 -22.70 -13.32 15.64
CA ASP A 568 -22.65 -14.37 16.67
C ASP A 568 -21.25 -14.94 16.91
N GLN A 569 -20.20 -14.35 16.39
CA GLN A 569 -18.83 -14.88 16.48
C GLN A 569 -18.36 -15.08 17.93
N LEU A 570 -18.54 -14.09 18.82
CA LEU A 570 -18.16 -14.20 20.22
C LEU A 570 -19.03 -15.23 20.95
N LYS A 571 -20.31 -15.36 20.58
CA LYS A 571 -21.22 -16.36 21.13
C LYS A 571 -20.79 -17.78 20.74
N LEU A 572 -20.40 -17.98 19.47
CA LEU A 572 -19.81 -19.22 18.99
C LEU A 572 -18.55 -19.58 19.76
N LEU A 573 -17.59 -18.63 19.89
CA LEU A 573 -16.35 -18.83 20.61
C LEU A 573 -16.59 -19.24 22.07
N LYS A 574 -17.47 -18.54 22.77
CA LYS A 574 -17.86 -18.87 24.14
C LYS A 574 -18.46 -20.27 24.28
N ALA A 575 -19.31 -20.67 23.33
CA ALA A 575 -19.93 -22.00 23.35
C ALA A 575 -18.92 -23.12 23.10
N VAL A 576 -17.95 -22.90 22.18
CA VAL A 576 -16.89 -23.84 21.87
C VAL A 576 -15.92 -24.00 23.05
N VAL A 577 -15.46 -22.91 23.68
CA VAL A 577 -14.56 -22.97 24.85
C VAL A 577 -15.21 -23.71 26.02
N LYS A 578 -16.51 -23.56 26.25
CA LYS A 578 -17.27 -24.31 27.25
C LYS A 578 -17.23 -25.84 27.11
N THR A 579 -16.81 -26.36 25.95
CA THR A 579 -16.63 -27.81 25.74
C THR A 579 -15.44 -28.40 26.54
N GLY A 580 -14.55 -27.53 27.05
CA GLY A 580 -13.32 -27.94 27.77
C GLY A 580 -12.22 -28.50 26.86
N LYS A 581 -12.37 -28.41 25.53
CA LYS A 581 -11.35 -28.86 24.56
C LYS A 581 -10.27 -27.80 24.37
N PRO A 582 -9.02 -28.17 24.02
CA PRO A 582 -8.01 -27.22 23.64
C PRO A 582 -8.46 -26.41 22.41
N VAL A 583 -8.51 -25.08 22.53
CA VAL A 583 -8.97 -24.16 21.48
C VAL A 583 -7.84 -23.25 21.03
N VAL A 584 -7.60 -23.22 19.73
CA VAL A 584 -6.75 -22.24 19.06
C VAL A 584 -7.65 -21.28 18.30
N LEU A 585 -7.62 -20.00 18.68
CA LEU A 585 -8.29 -18.92 17.93
C LEU A 585 -7.33 -18.40 16.85
N VAL A 586 -7.76 -18.43 15.60
CA VAL A 586 -7.09 -17.78 14.48
C VAL A 586 -7.92 -16.58 14.07
N LEU A 587 -7.30 -15.40 14.01
CA LEU A 587 -7.96 -14.17 13.63
C LEU A 587 -7.58 -13.80 12.19
N ILE A 588 -8.58 -13.64 11.33
CA ILE A 588 -8.46 -13.04 10.00
C ILE A 588 -9.21 -11.71 10.04
N LYS A 589 -8.49 -10.59 9.91
CA LYS A 589 -9.06 -9.24 10.15
C LYS A 589 -8.19 -8.13 9.56
N GLY A 590 -8.79 -6.97 9.30
CA GLY A 590 -8.09 -5.78 8.77
C GLY A 590 -7.74 -4.72 9.82
N ARG A 591 -8.18 -4.86 11.07
CA ARG A 591 -8.01 -3.87 12.14
C ARG A 591 -7.85 -4.54 13.50
N PRO A 592 -7.34 -3.85 14.55
CA PRO A 592 -7.43 -4.33 15.92
C PRO A 592 -8.87 -4.60 16.32
N LEU A 593 -9.11 -5.74 16.98
CA LEU A 593 -10.41 -6.10 17.53
C LEU A 593 -10.34 -6.22 19.05
N ASN A 594 -11.47 -6.06 19.74
CA ASN A 594 -11.60 -6.31 21.17
C ASN A 594 -11.48 -7.82 21.45
N LEU A 595 -10.39 -8.21 22.10
CA LEU A 595 -10.06 -9.59 22.39
C LEU A 595 -10.05 -9.91 23.89
N ASN A 596 -10.53 -9.01 24.76
CA ASN A 596 -10.46 -9.18 26.23
C ASN A 596 -11.01 -10.53 26.69
N TRP A 597 -12.16 -10.95 26.17
CA TRP A 597 -12.74 -12.25 26.57
C TRP A 597 -11.89 -13.42 26.04
N ALA A 598 -11.38 -13.33 24.80
CA ALA A 598 -10.54 -14.37 24.21
C ALA A 598 -9.21 -14.49 24.95
N GLU A 599 -8.57 -13.36 25.29
CA GLU A 599 -7.34 -13.33 26.08
C GLU A 599 -7.51 -14.04 27.43
N ALA A 600 -8.61 -13.81 28.13
CA ALA A 600 -8.87 -14.43 29.42
C ALA A 600 -9.20 -15.93 29.32
N ASN A 601 -9.77 -16.43 28.22
CA ASN A 601 -10.43 -17.74 28.18
C ASN A 601 -9.91 -18.71 27.11
N VAL A 602 -9.15 -18.26 26.12
CA VAL A 602 -8.63 -19.12 25.02
C VAL A 602 -7.17 -19.49 25.30
N SER A 603 -6.77 -20.72 25.01
CA SER A 603 -5.41 -21.20 25.31
C SER A 603 -4.35 -20.67 24.35
N ALA A 604 -4.67 -20.53 23.04
CA ALA A 604 -3.75 -19.99 22.05
C ALA A 604 -4.48 -19.07 21.05
N ILE A 605 -3.81 -17.98 20.67
CA ILE A 605 -4.36 -16.96 19.76
C ILE A 605 -3.32 -16.61 18.72
N LEU A 606 -3.66 -16.78 17.43
CA LEU A 606 -2.89 -16.33 16.27
C LEU A 606 -3.63 -15.16 15.60
N ASP A 607 -2.91 -14.11 15.28
CA ASP A 607 -3.38 -13.00 14.44
C ASP A 607 -2.72 -13.11 13.05
N ALA A 608 -3.52 -13.43 12.06
CA ALA A 608 -3.05 -13.63 10.68
C ALA A 608 -3.31 -12.43 9.78
N TRP A 609 -4.00 -11.38 10.25
CA TRP A 609 -4.45 -10.25 9.45
C TRP A 609 -5.27 -10.73 8.24
N TYR A 610 -5.14 -10.11 7.07
CA TYR A 610 -5.57 -10.69 5.79
C TYR A 610 -4.34 -11.30 5.09
N PRO A 611 -4.15 -12.62 5.19
CA PRO A 611 -2.88 -13.27 4.83
C PRO A 611 -2.70 -13.54 3.32
N GLY A 612 -3.64 -13.11 2.46
CA GLY A 612 -3.54 -13.28 1.02
C GLY A 612 -3.78 -14.72 0.54
N GLN A 613 -3.38 -14.99 -0.72
CA GLN A 613 -3.74 -16.24 -1.41
C GLN A 613 -3.20 -17.52 -0.76
N GLU A 614 -2.04 -17.47 -0.11
CA GLU A 614 -1.37 -18.61 0.54
C GLU A 614 -1.63 -18.66 2.06
N GLY A 615 -2.59 -17.87 2.54
CA GLY A 615 -2.89 -17.70 3.96
C GLY A 615 -3.14 -19.00 4.68
N GLY A 616 -3.91 -19.92 4.10
CA GLY A 616 -4.21 -21.21 4.71
C GLY A 616 -2.97 -22.08 4.91
N ASN A 617 -2.10 -22.15 3.90
CA ASN A 617 -0.82 -22.87 4.03
C ASN A 617 0.08 -22.25 5.10
N ALA A 618 0.18 -20.92 5.14
CA ALA A 618 1.00 -20.20 6.11
C ALA A 618 0.50 -20.39 7.56
N ILE A 619 -0.82 -20.29 7.77
CA ILE A 619 -1.44 -20.54 9.08
C ILE A 619 -1.22 -21.99 9.52
N ALA A 620 -1.37 -22.96 8.61
CA ALA A 620 -1.11 -24.37 8.91
C ALA A 620 0.37 -24.64 9.22
N ASP A 621 1.32 -23.96 8.54
CA ASP A 621 2.76 -24.05 8.86
C ASP A 621 3.05 -23.61 10.29
N VAL A 622 2.39 -22.55 10.77
CA VAL A 622 2.51 -22.08 12.15
C VAL A 622 1.79 -23.04 13.10
N LEU A 623 0.53 -23.41 12.84
CA LEU A 623 -0.26 -24.28 13.70
C LEU A 623 0.45 -25.61 14.03
N PHE A 624 1.17 -26.19 13.06
CA PHE A 624 1.83 -27.49 13.18
C PHE A 624 3.36 -27.41 13.33
N GLY A 625 3.91 -26.20 13.49
CA GLY A 625 5.32 -25.99 13.83
C GLY A 625 6.32 -26.17 12.69
N ASP A 626 5.88 -26.15 11.44
CA ASP A 626 6.77 -26.11 10.27
C ASP A 626 7.39 -24.70 10.08
N TYR A 627 6.79 -23.70 10.70
CA TYR A 627 7.33 -22.36 10.81
C TYR A 627 7.17 -21.84 12.25
N ASN A 628 8.24 -21.29 12.81
CA ASN A 628 8.22 -20.66 14.13
C ASN A 628 7.77 -19.20 13.97
N PRO A 629 6.61 -18.79 14.54
CA PRO A 629 6.08 -17.45 14.33
C PRO A 629 7.03 -16.38 14.85
N ALA A 630 7.18 -15.31 14.08
CA ALA A 630 8.03 -14.18 14.40
C ALA A 630 7.43 -12.84 13.98
N GLY A 631 6.16 -12.81 13.58
CA GLY A 631 5.41 -11.59 13.33
C GLY A 631 5.28 -10.75 14.62
N ARG A 632 5.22 -9.43 14.45
CA ARG A 632 5.04 -8.47 15.54
C ARG A 632 3.91 -7.53 15.22
N LEU A 633 3.10 -7.17 16.21
CA LEU A 633 1.99 -6.24 16.02
C LEU A 633 2.48 -4.86 15.53
N PRO A 634 2.06 -4.37 14.36
CA PRO A 634 2.43 -3.05 13.86
C PRO A 634 1.51 -1.95 14.41
N ILE A 635 0.54 -2.33 15.24
CA ILE A 635 -0.46 -1.46 15.84
C ILE A 635 -0.85 -1.99 17.22
N SER A 636 -1.02 -1.09 18.19
CA SER A 636 -1.50 -1.42 19.53
C SER A 636 -2.96 -1.88 19.51
N VAL A 637 -3.30 -2.90 20.28
CA VAL A 637 -4.67 -3.43 20.40
C VAL A 637 -5.32 -2.87 21.67
N PRO A 638 -6.36 -2.03 21.57
CA PRO A 638 -7.03 -1.48 22.74
C PRO A 638 -7.88 -2.53 23.48
N LYS A 639 -8.11 -2.30 24.76
CA LYS A 639 -9.12 -3.05 25.54
C LYS A 639 -10.53 -2.51 25.32
N SER A 640 -10.63 -1.23 24.97
CA SER A 640 -11.89 -0.53 24.74
C SER A 640 -11.68 0.63 23.75
N VAL A 641 -12.71 0.95 22.98
CA VAL A 641 -12.71 2.19 22.15
C VAL A 641 -12.58 3.45 23.00
N GLY A 642 -13.00 3.40 24.27
CA GLY A 642 -12.84 4.51 25.23
C GLY A 642 -11.38 4.83 25.59
N GLN A 643 -10.42 3.91 25.30
CA GLN A 643 -8.99 4.16 25.50
C GLN A 643 -8.34 4.96 24.36
N LEU A 644 -9.02 5.12 23.21
CA LEU A 644 -8.42 5.76 22.03
C LEU A 644 -8.16 7.25 22.28
N PRO A 645 -6.98 7.77 21.88
CA PRO A 645 -5.89 7.05 21.21
C PRO A 645 -4.99 6.23 22.17
N VAL A 646 -4.60 5.03 21.76
CA VAL A 646 -3.84 4.07 22.60
C VAL A 646 -2.45 3.71 22.04
N TYR A 647 -2.02 4.31 20.93
CA TYR A 647 -0.72 4.03 20.32
C TYR A 647 0.45 4.25 21.31
N TYR A 648 1.51 3.43 21.17
CA TYR A 648 2.62 3.34 22.13
C TYR A 648 3.42 4.64 22.31
N ASN A 649 3.53 5.45 21.26
CA ASN A 649 4.33 6.68 21.24
C ASN A 649 3.51 7.94 21.56
N SER A 650 2.57 7.81 22.49
CA SER A 650 1.79 8.94 22.98
C SER A 650 2.68 9.93 23.77
N ARG A 651 2.23 11.19 23.83
CA ARG A 651 2.92 12.27 24.57
C ARG A 651 2.46 12.46 26.01
N PHE A 652 1.72 11.52 26.54
CA PHE A 652 1.30 11.60 27.95
C PHE A 652 2.49 11.31 28.86
N PRO A 653 2.88 12.23 29.74
CA PRO A 653 4.00 12.02 30.68
C PRO A 653 3.76 10.84 31.60
N GLU A 654 2.52 10.65 31.99
CA GLU A 654 2.04 9.55 32.82
C GLU A 654 0.60 9.21 32.40
N LYS A 655 0.35 7.92 32.17
CA LYS A 655 -1.01 7.44 31.87
C LYS A 655 -1.66 7.01 33.18
N HIS A 656 -2.79 7.60 33.49
CA HIS A 656 -3.64 7.18 34.59
C HIS A 656 -4.67 6.16 34.08
N ASP A 657 -5.01 5.21 34.95
CA ASP A 657 -6.05 4.23 34.66
C ASP A 657 -7.42 4.91 34.59
N TYR A 658 -8.29 4.36 33.74
CA TYR A 658 -9.70 4.70 33.77
C TYR A 658 -10.39 3.98 34.94
N ILE A 659 -11.61 4.37 35.31
CA ILE A 659 -12.36 3.70 36.36
C ILE A 659 -12.59 2.21 36.01
N GLU A 660 -12.88 1.90 34.75
CA GLU A 660 -13.27 0.57 34.30
C GLU A 660 -12.13 -0.27 33.77
N VAL A 661 -11.02 0.35 33.37
CA VAL A 661 -9.93 -0.32 32.67
C VAL A 661 -8.60 0.43 32.90
N ASP A 662 -7.50 -0.32 33.00
CA ASP A 662 -6.17 0.28 33.08
C ASP A 662 -5.79 1.00 31.75
N ALA A 663 -4.81 1.88 31.81
CA ALA A 663 -4.39 2.70 30.69
C ALA A 663 -3.57 1.95 29.62
N LYS A 664 -3.20 0.69 29.88
CA LYS A 664 -2.36 -0.10 28.95
C LYS A 664 -3.22 -0.73 27.84
N PRO A 665 -2.72 -0.83 26.61
CA PRO A 665 -3.40 -1.64 25.59
C PRO A 665 -3.48 -3.11 26.04
N LEU A 666 -4.35 -3.88 25.38
CA LEU A 666 -4.38 -5.33 25.57
C LEU A 666 -3.09 -5.97 25.06
N TYR A 667 -2.65 -5.57 23.88
CA TYR A 667 -1.34 -5.92 23.31
C TYR A 667 -0.68 -4.66 22.78
N SER A 668 0.59 -4.48 23.11
CA SER A 668 1.36 -3.29 22.73
C SER A 668 1.96 -3.42 21.32
N PHE A 669 2.29 -2.30 20.72
CA PHE A 669 3.06 -2.25 19.47
C PHE A 669 4.36 -3.07 19.58
N GLY A 670 4.67 -3.82 18.53
CA GLY A 670 5.85 -4.67 18.47
C GLY A 670 5.71 -6.01 19.19
N TYR A 671 4.57 -6.29 19.86
CA TYR A 671 4.34 -7.55 20.59
C TYR A 671 4.14 -8.74 19.65
N GLY A 672 4.66 -9.90 20.07
CA GLY A 672 4.46 -11.19 19.45
C GLY A 672 5.37 -12.24 20.12
N LEU A 673 4.84 -13.46 20.27
CA LEU A 673 5.54 -14.59 20.86
C LEU A 673 6.24 -15.45 19.79
N SER A 674 7.10 -16.35 20.25
CA SER A 674 7.80 -17.34 19.43
C SER A 674 7.71 -18.71 20.11
N TYR A 675 7.97 -19.79 19.36
CA TYR A 675 8.14 -21.15 19.92
C TYR A 675 9.54 -21.37 20.51
N THR A 676 10.39 -20.33 20.52
CA THR A 676 11.72 -20.34 21.15
C THR A 676 11.90 -19.09 22.00
N THR A 677 12.98 -19.00 22.75
CA THR A 677 13.30 -17.87 23.64
C THR A 677 14.59 -17.21 23.22
N PHE A 678 14.69 -15.89 23.44
CA PHE A 678 15.86 -15.09 23.08
C PHE A 678 16.36 -14.30 24.28
N ASP A 679 17.69 -14.37 24.51
CA ASP A 679 18.38 -13.62 25.55
C ASP A 679 19.15 -12.46 24.93
N TYR A 680 19.10 -11.31 25.58
CA TYR A 680 19.77 -10.08 25.20
C TYR A 680 20.81 -9.74 26.26
N GLN A 681 22.07 -9.51 25.84
CA GLN A 681 23.18 -9.35 26.78
C GLN A 681 24.23 -8.35 26.25
N ASN A 682 25.15 -7.91 27.11
CA ASN A 682 26.37 -7.18 26.75
C ASN A 682 26.12 -5.88 25.96
N LEU A 683 25.22 -5.02 26.43
CA LEU A 683 24.94 -3.73 25.81
C LEU A 683 26.15 -2.80 25.89
N ILE A 684 26.60 -2.30 24.74
CA ILE A 684 27.64 -1.30 24.59
C ILE A 684 27.05 -0.12 23.81
N VAL A 685 27.21 1.10 24.36
CA VAL A 685 26.78 2.35 23.75
C VAL A 685 27.96 3.24 23.53
N GLU A 686 28.24 3.59 22.27
CA GLU A 686 29.35 4.44 21.85
C GLU A 686 28.79 5.74 21.24
N ASN A 687 29.05 6.90 21.90
CA ASN A 687 28.67 8.20 21.36
C ASN A 687 29.83 8.76 20.50
N ASN A 688 29.49 9.23 19.30
CA ASN A 688 30.43 9.93 18.41
C ASN A 688 29.94 11.37 18.17
N PRO A 689 30.37 12.34 19.01
CA PRO A 689 29.91 13.71 18.92
C PRO A 689 30.33 14.42 17.61
N SER A 690 31.43 13.98 16.97
CA SER A 690 31.97 14.65 15.77
C SER A 690 31.04 14.52 14.56
N ASN A 691 30.28 13.43 14.45
CA ASN A 691 29.30 13.19 13.38
C ASN A 691 27.86 13.07 13.91
N GLN A 692 27.63 13.40 15.18
CA GLN A 692 26.33 13.31 15.85
C GLN A 692 25.66 11.93 15.65
N SER A 693 26.41 10.84 15.86
CA SER A 693 25.90 9.47 15.75
C SER A 693 26.14 8.69 17.04
N VAL A 694 25.26 7.69 17.25
CA VAL A 694 25.35 6.77 18.41
C VAL A 694 25.34 5.35 17.89
N LYS A 695 26.36 4.59 18.23
CA LYS A 695 26.45 3.16 17.94
C LYS A 695 25.99 2.36 19.14
N VAL A 696 25.06 1.44 18.94
CA VAL A 696 24.48 0.59 19.98
C VAL A 696 24.72 -0.87 19.58
N SER A 697 25.55 -1.56 20.33
CA SER A 697 25.89 -2.98 20.08
C SER A 697 25.47 -3.83 21.29
N PHE A 698 25.02 -5.05 21.04
CA PHE A 698 24.62 -6.01 22.06
C PHE A 698 24.62 -7.43 21.48
N ASP A 699 24.62 -8.43 22.34
CA ASP A 699 24.52 -9.82 21.95
C ASP A 699 23.08 -10.31 22.04
N LEU A 700 22.62 -10.99 20.96
CA LEU A 700 21.35 -11.70 20.90
C LEU A 700 21.61 -13.20 20.76
N LYS A 701 21.04 -14.02 21.65
CA LYS A 701 21.17 -15.47 21.67
C LYS A 701 19.80 -16.14 21.62
N ASN A 702 19.64 -17.12 20.76
CA ASN A 702 18.51 -18.05 20.85
C ASN A 702 18.79 -19.06 21.96
N SER A 703 18.17 -18.88 23.12
CA SER A 703 18.35 -19.74 24.32
C SER A 703 17.39 -20.92 24.36
N GLY A 704 16.46 -21.02 23.42
CA GLY A 704 15.50 -22.11 23.35
C GLY A 704 15.97 -23.27 22.46
N THR A 705 15.07 -24.22 22.23
CA THR A 705 15.38 -25.51 21.58
C THR A 705 14.99 -25.56 20.10
N LYS A 706 14.38 -24.50 19.55
CA LYS A 706 13.96 -24.41 18.14
C LYS A 706 14.69 -23.26 17.45
N ASP A 707 14.96 -23.42 16.18
CA ASP A 707 15.39 -22.32 15.32
C ASP A 707 14.28 -21.27 15.24
N GLY A 708 14.65 -19.99 15.17
CA GLY A 708 13.65 -18.93 15.12
C GLY A 708 14.22 -17.58 14.72
N GLU A 709 13.30 -16.65 14.49
CA GLU A 709 13.63 -15.26 14.19
C GLU A 709 13.18 -14.36 15.34
N GLU A 710 14.00 -13.37 15.65
CA GLU A 710 13.66 -12.29 16.58
C GLU A 710 13.59 -10.95 15.84
N VAL A 711 12.62 -10.11 16.23
CA VAL A 711 12.54 -8.73 15.79
C VAL A 711 13.01 -7.81 16.91
N VAL A 712 14.26 -7.42 16.85
CA VAL A 712 14.85 -6.50 17.83
C VAL A 712 14.44 -5.08 17.49
N GLN A 713 13.98 -4.33 18.49
CA GLN A 713 13.47 -2.98 18.38
C GLN A 713 14.29 -2.03 19.28
N LEU A 714 14.79 -0.93 18.71
CA LEU A 714 15.57 0.07 19.44
C LEU A 714 14.71 1.32 19.64
N TYR A 715 14.46 1.65 20.91
CA TYR A 715 13.69 2.83 21.30
C TYR A 715 14.57 3.88 21.98
N LEU A 716 14.16 5.14 21.84
CA LEU A 716 14.80 6.31 22.48
C LEU A 716 13.76 7.07 23.30
N LYS A 717 14.16 7.49 24.51
CA LYS A 717 13.40 8.37 25.39
C LYS A 717 14.30 9.52 25.84
N SER A 718 13.88 10.75 25.60
CA SER A 718 14.55 11.92 26.19
C SER A 718 14.17 12.09 27.66
N LYS A 719 15.14 12.43 28.52
CA LYS A 719 14.89 12.76 29.93
C LYS A 719 14.40 14.21 30.07
N THR A 720 14.87 15.10 29.21
CA THR A 720 14.49 16.51 29.18
C THR A 720 14.47 16.97 27.73
N SER A 721 13.51 17.82 27.36
CA SER A 721 13.42 18.41 26.03
C SER A 721 12.73 19.77 26.10
N SER A 722 12.96 20.62 25.12
CA SER A 722 12.28 21.92 24.96
C SER A 722 10.79 21.79 24.66
N VAL A 723 10.31 20.60 24.31
CA VAL A 723 8.91 20.29 23.99
C VAL A 723 8.53 18.93 24.58
N VAL A 724 7.23 18.71 24.79
CA VAL A 724 6.75 17.39 25.21
C VAL A 724 6.96 16.38 24.09
N LEU A 725 7.83 15.40 24.34
CA LEU A 725 8.09 14.29 23.43
C LEU A 725 7.29 13.05 23.84
N PRO A 726 7.12 12.08 22.92
CA PRO A 726 6.59 10.77 23.26
C PRO A 726 7.40 10.09 24.39
N MET A 727 6.71 9.28 25.18
CA MET A 727 7.35 8.51 26.28
C MET A 727 8.48 7.62 25.78
N LYS A 728 8.41 7.15 24.57
CA LYS A 728 9.44 6.41 23.82
C LYS A 728 9.13 6.48 22.32
N GLN A 729 10.15 6.37 21.50
CA GLN A 729 10.03 6.37 20.05
C GLN A 729 10.89 5.24 19.47
N LEU A 730 10.31 4.40 18.61
CA LEU A 730 11.08 3.50 17.78
C LEU A 730 12.03 4.32 16.91
N LYS A 731 13.30 3.91 16.85
CA LYS A 731 14.31 4.53 16.00
C LYS A 731 14.81 3.58 14.93
N GLN A 732 15.03 2.32 15.32
CA GLN A 732 15.46 1.28 14.40
C GLN A 732 14.90 -0.08 14.83
N PHE A 733 14.84 -1.01 13.89
CA PHE A 733 14.49 -2.41 14.15
C PHE A 733 15.27 -3.33 13.21
N LYS A 734 15.39 -4.61 13.60
CA LYS A 734 16.03 -5.63 12.76
C LYS A 734 15.43 -7.01 13.04
N ARG A 735 15.03 -7.71 11.98
CA ARG A 735 14.66 -9.12 12.02
C ARG A 735 15.89 -9.99 11.85
N VAL A 736 16.11 -10.97 12.73
CA VAL A 736 17.33 -11.76 12.79
C VAL A 736 16.99 -13.23 13.00
N PHE A 737 17.41 -14.10 12.09
CA PHE A 737 17.33 -15.54 12.25
C PHE A 737 18.50 -16.06 13.07
N LEU A 738 18.22 -16.94 14.05
CA LEU A 738 19.17 -17.65 14.89
C LEU A 738 18.77 -19.12 15.02
N LYS A 739 19.76 -20.01 14.83
CA LYS A 739 19.61 -21.43 15.18
C LYS A 739 19.51 -21.57 16.69
N SER A 740 18.92 -22.68 17.15
CA SER A 740 18.94 -23.03 18.58
C SER A 740 20.38 -22.99 19.13
N GLY A 741 20.58 -22.23 20.21
CA GLY A 741 21.88 -22.00 20.84
C GLY A 741 22.78 -20.96 20.16
N GLU A 742 22.46 -20.49 18.96
CA GLU A 742 23.27 -19.49 18.24
C GLU A 742 23.19 -18.11 18.89
N GLN A 743 24.35 -17.42 18.92
CA GLN A 743 24.47 -16.02 19.36
C GLN A 743 25.04 -15.16 18.24
N LYS A 744 24.54 -13.94 18.11
CA LYS A 744 25.08 -12.90 17.19
C LYS A 744 25.21 -11.57 17.91
N THR A 745 26.28 -10.86 17.66
CA THR A 745 26.41 -9.45 18.04
C THR A 745 25.70 -8.60 17.01
N LEU A 746 24.73 -7.80 17.44
CA LEU A 746 23.98 -6.88 16.60
C LEU A 746 24.44 -5.44 16.86
N THR A 747 24.38 -4.63 15.84
CA THR A 747 24.72 -3.20 15.94
C THR A 747 23.64 -2.38 15.24
N PHE A 748 23.19 -1.32 15.92
CA PHE A 748 22.43 -0.21 15.38
C PHE A 748 23.29 1.04 15.36
N THR A 749 23.10 1.90 14.37
CA THR A 749 23.74 3.22 14.31
C THR A 749 22.63 4.27 14.18
N LEU A 750 22.40 5.03 15.25
CA LEU A 750 21.54 6.20 15.21
C LEU A 750 22.32 7.36 14.60
N THR A 751 21.73 7.95 13.56
CA THR A 751 22.28 9.13 12.87
C THR A 751 21.66 10.41 13.45
N LYS A 752 22.17 11.55 13.00
CA LYS A 752 21.57 12.85 13.32
C LYS A 752 20.06 12.86 13.03
N ASP A 753 19.63 12.36 11.87
CA ASP A 753 18.21 12.32 11.48
C ASP A 753 17.36 11.50 12.47
N ASP A 754 17.92 10.42 13.08
CA ASP A 754 17.24 9.63 14.10
C ASP A 754 17.11 10.36 15.44
N LEU A 755 18.03 11.31 15.74
CA LEU A 755 18.13 12.04 17.00
C LEU A 755 17.39 13.38 16.99
N GLU A 756 17.10 13.93 15.81
CA GLU A 756 16.43 15.23 15.68
C GLU A 756 14.98 15.20 16.19
N ILE A 757 14.59 16.35 16.75
CA ILE A 757 13.20 16.67 17.12
C ILE A 757 12.76 17.96 16.45
N TYR A 758 11.46 18.13 16.25
CA TYR A 758 10.88 19.37 15.75
C TYR A 758 10.57 20.30 16.94
N ASN A 759 11.44 21.31 17.17
CA ASN A 759 11.44 22.14 18.38
C ASN A 759 10.37 23.25 18.40
N GLN A 760 10.37 24.08 19.44
CA GLN A 760 9.42 25.21 19.58
C GLN A 760 9.53 26.25 18.47
N LYS A 761 10.70 26.36 17.83
CA LYS A 761 10.97 27.32 16.73
C LYS A 761 10.68 26.73 15.35
N SER A 762 9.94 25.61 15.28
CA SER A 762 9.62 24.91 14.03
C SER A 762 10.87 24.51 13.23
N LYS A 763 11.90 24.01 13.92
CA LYS A 763 13.16 23.54 13.30
C LYS A 763 13.50 22.13 13.79
N TRP A 764 14.07 21.35 12.92
CA TRP A 764 14.69 20.08 13.25
C TRP A 764 16.04 20.32 13.91
N VAL A 765 16.23 19.81 15.11
CA VAL A 765 17.45 19.98 15.92
C VAL A 765 17.72 18.75 16.76
N VAL A 766 19.00 18.45 16.97
CA VAL A 766 19.43 17.53 18.04
C VAL A 766 19.56 18.36 19.32
N GLU A 767 18.79 18.00 20.35
CA GLU A 767 18.87 18.68 21.64
C GLU A 767 19.93 18.03 22.54
N HIS A 768 20.71 18.88 23.24
CA HIS A 768 21.62 18.41 24.28
C HIS A 768 20.84 17.92 25.50
N GLY A 769 21.27 16.79 26.04
CA GLY A 769 20.64 16.23 27.23
C GLY A 769 20.87 14.71 27.35
N THR A 770 20.32 14.14 28.41
CA THR A 770 20.40 12.71 28.66
C THR A 770 19.24 11.98 28.01
N TYR A 771 19.56 10.93 27.26
CA TYR A 771 18.58 10.04 26.65
C TYR A 771 18.74 8.62 27.19
N GLU A 772 17.60 7.93 27.35
CA GLU A 772 17.54 6.51 27.68
C GLU A 772 17.35 5.72 26.38
N LEU A 773 18.26 4.80 26.13
CA LEU A 773 18.17 3.80 25.04
C LEU A 773 17.55 2.52 25.59
N MET A 774 16.64 1.93 24.83
CA MET A 774 15.98 0.68 25.18
C MET A 774 16.07 -0.29 24.00
N VAL A 775 16.79 -1.41 24.19
CA VAL A 775 16.77 -2.56 23.28
C VAL A 775 15.67 -3.49 23.75
N SER A 776 14.72 -3.80 22.90
CA SER A 776 13.42 -4.35 23.29
C SER A 776 12.96 -5.44 22.32
N ALA A 777 12.12 -6.36 22.80
CA ALA A 777 11.35 -7.31 22.00
C ALA A 777 9.98 -6.75 21.58
N SER A 778 9.47 -5.74 22.31
CA SER A 778 8.28 -4.94 21.96
C SER A 778 8.38 -3.56 22.60
N SER A 779 7.42 -2.68 22.33
CA SER A 779 7.40 -1.37 22.99
C SER A 779 7.32 -1.45 24.52
N ASP A 780 6.79 -2.52 25.11
CA ASP A 780 6.67 -2.70 26.55
C ASP A 780 7.60 -3.78 27.13
N ASP A 781 8.24 -4.60 26.29
CA ASP A 781 9.19 -5.63 26.70
C ASP A 781 10.63 -5.15 26.49
N VAL A 782 11.11 -4.33 27.44
CA VAL A 782 12.46 -3.77 27.41
C VAL A 782 13.47 -4.76 27.98
N ARG A 783 14.41 -5.23 27.19
CA ARG A 783 15.41 -6.23 27.53
C ARG A 783 16.71 -5.62 28.07
N LEU A 784 17.19 -4.56 27.42
CA LEU A 784 18.41 -3.85 27.85
C LEU A 784 18.15 -2.33 27.87
N LYS A 785 18.80 -1.65 28.81
CA LYS A 785 18.75 -0.19 28.97
C LYS A 785 20.14 0.41 28.97
N GLY A 786 20.32 1.49 28.23
CA GLY A 786 21.53 2.30 28.20
C GLY A 786 21.21 3.78 28.33
N LYS A 787 22.23 4.58 28.54
CA LYS A 787 22.14 6.06 28.56
C LYS A 787 23.12 6.65 27.59
N ILE A 788 22.75 7.77 26.99
CA ILE A 788 23.64 8.63 26.22
C ILE A 788 23.41 10.07 26.63
N ASP A 789 24.48 10.84 26.62
CA ASP A 789 24.46 12.30 26.73
C ASP A 789 24.85 12.89 25.38
N LEU A 790 23.97 13.67 24.78
CA LEU A 790 24.16 14.32 23.47
C LEU A 790 24.50 15.79 23.62
#